data_7d05e5e38f050746f2ca7630da5ff407
#
_entry.id   7d05e5e38f050746f2ca7630da5ff407
#
_cell.length_a   1.000
_cell.length_b   1.000
_cell.length_c   1.000
_cell.angle_alpha   90.00
_cell.angle_beta   90.00
_cell.angle_gamma   90.00
#
_symmetry.space_group_name_H-M   'P 1'
#
loop_
_entity.id
_entity.type
_entity.pdbx_description
1 polymer ?
#
loop_
_entity_poly.entity_id
_entity_poly.type
_entity_poly.pdbx_seq_one_letter_code
_entity_poly.pdbx_strand_id
1 'polypeptide(L)'
;MCAIVGIVHFDRRPVAESELVTMRDVMVNRGPEHGGQWLGGHAALGHRRLRIIDLSPLGNQPMTNEDSTVWVTFNGEIYNFQSLRKELEAKGHQFRSHSDTEVIVHGFEEWGEGVVGRMDGMFAIGIWDTRRDTLLLATDRFGKKPLYYSQHGATVRFASDSKAFWSLPGAALTVNHAAIDCYLHHLAVTTDHTIYNEVSKLPPSHFKVFERDPSGGVRAREVRYWQPNFHDKINVTEAEALERIDAALKEAVRKRMIADVPLGAFLSGGVDSSLVVAMMSQLSSKPVKTFSIGFEEQDFSELEYSDAVAARYQTEHQQIRLQPDVLEILPSLVWEYGEPFADSSAIPTYYVSKAAKEFVTVALTGDGGDELFGGYDIARASFYAMRYDAFMPGFVRGPLEDWLFAAERSGLAQKLKTLATHASPDPARRHGYSMAFNQRQREALYTDSFRASLGAHRPWHIYERHATAMVELNLLDQNLYYVLMARLSNDYLVKVDVASMKVALELRSPFLDTDLCALSSSLDPLLKVRGGVQKYLPKKLAERYLPWEVIYRPKKGFSLPLKHWLRTDLAPVLHRLLPDGNLVKAGWFQKAEIQRLITEHTSGAAQHTHRLWSLLWLELWHRIFVERSMTGRESLRG
;
A
#
# COMPACT_ATOMS: atom_id res chain seq x y z
N MET A 1 -11.26 0.05 10.70
CA MET A 1 -11.46 0.08 9.21
C MET A 1 -12.44 -0.98 8.81
N CYS A 2 -13.04 -0.82 7.65
CA CYS A 2 -14.20 -1.59 7.21
C CYS A 2 -13.90 -2.40 5.95
N ALA A 3 -14.88 -3.08 5.41
CA ALA A 3 -14.88 -3.57 4.03
C ALA A 3 -16.19 -3.15 3.36
N ILE A 4 -16.10 -2.77 2.10
CA ILE A 4 -17.21 -2.37 1.26
C ILE A 4 -17.39 -3.35 0.11
N VAL A 5 -18.63 -3.48 -0.33
CA VAL A 5 -19.02 -4.27 -1.50
C VAL A 5 -20.27 -3.68 -2.14
N GLY A 6 -20.42 -3.83 -3.43
CA GLY A 6 -21.64 -3.49 -4.13
C GLY A 6 -21.78 -4.18 -5.46
N ILE A 7 -23.03 -4.31 -5.89
CA ILE A 7 -23.43 -4.93 -7.15
C ILE A 7 -24.51 -4.03 -7.78
N VAL A 8 -24.30 -3.66 -9.05
CA VAL A 8 -25.29 -2.89 -9.83
C VAL A 8 -25.50 -3.57 -11.16
N HIS A 9 -26.77 -3.86 -11.47
CA HIS A 9 -27.23 -4.36 -12.75
C HIS A 9 -27.90 -3.24 -13.56
N PHE A 10 -27.19 -2.62 -14.48
CA PHE A 10 -27.71 -1.54 -15.31
C PHE A 10 -28.77 -2.01 -16.32
N ASP A 11 -28.95 -3.33 -16.53
CA ASP A 11 -30.07 -3.95 -17.23
C ASP A 11 -31.31 -4.11 -16.35
N ARG A 12 -31.27 -3.63 -15.10
CA ARG A 12 -32.35 -3.60 -14.11
C ARG A 12 -32.82 -4.97 -13.60
N ARG A 13 -32.09 -6.05 -13.85
CA ARG A 13 -32.39 -7.33 -13.16
C ARG A 13 -32.07 -7.19 -11.66
N PRO A 14 -32.86 -7.88 -10.80
CA PRO A 14 -32.66 -7.80 -9.36
C PRO A 14 -31.31 -8.42 -8.94
N VAL A 15 -30.68 -7.82 -7.92
CA VAL A 15 -29.49 -8.39 -7.28
C VAL A 15 -29.92 -9.47 -6.31
N ALA A 16 -29.28 -10.65 -6.38
CA ALA A 16 -29.48 -11.71 -5.41
C ALA A 16 -28.77 -11.35 -4.09
N GLU A 17 -29.51 -11.35 -2.98
CA GLU A 17 -28.95 -11.07 -1.65
C GLU A 17 -27.79 -12.00 -1.32
N SER A 18 -27.89 -13.29 -1.66
CA SER A 18 -26.85 -14.29 -1.43
C SER A 18 -25.52 -13.95 -2.11
N GLU A 19 -25.57 -13.33 -3.30
CA GLU A 19 -24.37 -12.88 -4.01
C GLU A 19 -23.68 -11.75 -3.24
N LEU A 20 -24.42 -10.73 -2.81
CA LEU A 20 -23.89 -9.63 -2.01
C LEU A 20 -23.28 -10.11 -0.69
N VAL A 21 -24.01 -10.99 0.02
CA VAL A 21 -23.56 -11.54 1.32
C VAL A 21 -22.30 -12.37 1.17
N THR A 22 -22.20 -13.20 0.13
CA THR A 22 -21.01 -14.00 -0.16
C THR A 22 -19.78 -13.09 -0.38
N MET A 23 -19.91 -12.06 -1.22
CA MET A 23 -18.83 -11.09 -1.46
C MET A 23 -18.46 -10.31 -0.20
N ARG A 24 -19.45 -9.95 0.64
CA ARG A 24 -19.23 -9.19 1.87
C ARG A 24 -18.52 -10.01 2.94
N ASP A 25 -18.96 -11.23 3.17
CA ASP A 25 -18.61 -12.00 4.37
C ASP A 25 -17.24 -12.69 4.25
N VAL A 26 -16.68 -12.85 3.05
CA VAL A 26 -15.28 -13.27 2.88
C VAL A 26 -14.30 -12.26 3.47
N MET A 27 -14.73 -11.00 3.69
CA MET A 27 -13.94 -9.92 4.26
C MET A 27 -14.24 -9.65 5.75
N VAL A 28 -14.82 -10.62 6.48
CA VAL A 28 -15.25 -10.45 7.89
C VAL A 28 -14.12 -9.96 8.81
N ASN A 29 -12.87 -10.37 8.57
CA ASN A 29 -11.72 -9.96 9.38
C ASN A 29 -11.50 -8.44 9.39
N ARG A 30 -11.86 -7.74 8.32
CA ARG A 30 -11.71 -6.28 8.22
C ARG A 30 -12.71 -5.53 9.11
N GLY A 31 -13.91 -6.08 9.26
CA GLY A 31 -15.00 -5.48 10.06
C GLY A 31 -15.86 -6.53 10.76
N PRO A 32 -15.37 -7.10 11.87
CA PRO A 32 -16.05 -8.23 12.52
C PRO A 32 -17.30 -7.84 13.31
N GLU A 33 -17.50 -6.55 13.62
CA GLU A 33 -18.48 -6.11 14.61
C GLU A 33 -19.89 -5.94 14.04
N HIS A 34 -20.03 -5.69 12.72
CA HIS A 34 -21.35 -5.59 12.08
C HIS A 34 -21.29 -5.90 10.59
N GLY A 35 -22.31 -6.60 10.08
CA GLY A 35 -22.55 -6.83 8.66
C GLY A 35 -23.81 -6.11 8.20
N GLY A 36 -23.65 -4.96 7.51
CA GLY A 36 -24.77 -4.20 6.96
C GLY A 36 -25.01 -4.50 5.48
N GLN A 37 -26.24 -4.25 5.02
CA GLN A 37 -26.61 -4.34 3.61
C GLN A 37 -27.82 -3.46 3.29
N TRP A 38 -27.89 -3.05 2.03
CA TRP A 38 -29.03 -2.40 1.41
C TRP A 38 -29.33 -3.06 0.07
N LEU A 39 -30.59 -3.32 -0.20
CA LEU A 39 -31.08 -3.94 -1.44
C LEU A 39 -32.12 -3.02 -2.07
N GLY A 40 -31.76 -2.35 -3.18
CA GLY A 40 -32.59 -1.43 -3.95
C GLY A 40 -33.06 -2.02 -5.30
N GLY A 41 -33.35 -3.31 -5.33
CA GLY A 41 -33.76 -4.02 -6.55
C GLY A 41 -32.54 -4.36 -7.43
N HIS A 42 -32.20 -3.52 -8.40
CA HIS A 42 -31.10 -3.77 -9.33
C HIS A 42 -29.74 -3.24 -8.85
N ALA A 43 -29.69 -2.58 -7.70
CA ALA A 43 -28.48 -2.16 -7.01
C ALA A 43 -28.48 -2.66 -5.58
N ALA A 44 -27.31 -3.03 -5.08
CA ALA A 44 -27.13 -3.48 -3.71
C ALA A 44 -25.76 -3.03 -3.18
N LEU A 45 -25.73 -2.62 -1.91
CA LEU A 45 -24.52 -2.22 -1.20
C LEU A 45 -24.38 -3.06 0.07
N GLY A 46 -23.15 -3.45 0.40
CA GLY A 46 -22.84 -4.19 1.61
C GLY A 46 -21.64 -3.59 2.33
N HIS A 47 -21.59 -3.85 3.64
CA HIS A 47 -20.56 -3.30 4.52
C HIS A 47 -20.18 -4.26 5.63
N ARG A 48 -18.91 -4.34 5.96
CA ARG A 48 -18.38 -4.94 7.20
C ARG A 48 -17.78 -3.84 8.05
N ARG A 49 -18.26 -3.65 9.28
CA ARG A 49 -17.89 -2.53 10.14
C ARG A 49 -16.90 -2.91 11.23
N LEU A 50 -15.86 -2.11 11.37
CA LEU A 50 -15.07 -1.91 12.58
C LEU A 50 -15.45 -0.53 13.13
N ARG A 51 -15.98 -0.47 14.34
CA ARG A 51 -16.45 0.77 14.96
C ARG A 51 -15.27 1.59 15.47
N ILE A 52 -15.16 2.84 15.02
CA ILE A 52 -14.08 3.75 15.40
C ILE A 52 -14.65 5.13 15.77
N ILE A 53 -15.46 5.72 14.90
CA ILE A 53 -16.22 6.95 15.15
C ILE A 53 -17.70 6.59 15.17
N ASP A 54 -18.44 7.13 16.14
CA ASP A 54 -19.83 6.83 16.44
C ASP A 54 -20.05 5.33 16.69
N LEU A 55 -19.86 4.89 17.93
CA LEU A 55 -19.99 3.47 18.29
C LEU A 55 -21.44 2.99 18.30
N SER A 56 -22.42 3.88 18.10
CA SER A 56 -23.85 3.57 18.05
C SER A 56 -24.26 2.86 16.73
N PRO A 57 -25.45 2.26 16.69
CA PRO A 57 -26.01 1.73 15.46
C PRO A 57 -26.25 2.78 14.34
N LEU A 58 -26.32 4.09 14.69
CA LEU A 58 -26.50 5.15 13.70
C LEU A 58 -25.31 5.30 12.75
N GLY A 59 -24.11 4.91 13.18
CA GLY A 59 -22.94 4.83 12.34
C GLY A 59 -22.84 3.55 11.48
N ASN A 60 -23.85 2.66 11.47
CA ASN A 60 -23.85 1.48 10.60
C ASN A 60 -24.07 1.87 9.14
N GLN A 61 -23.48 1.09 8.24
CA GLN A 61 -23.54 1.31 6.81
C GLN A 61 -24.14 0.07 6.11
N PRO A 62 -24.72 0.20 4.89
CA PRO A 62 -24.81 1.40 4.05
C PRO A 62 -25.65 2.52 4.69
N MET A 63 -25.25 3.77 4.44
CA MET A 63 -25.88 4.97 4.98
C MET A 63 -26.53 5.78 3.87
N THR A 64 -27.57 6.56 4.20
CA THR A 64 -28.35 7.32 3.22
C THR A 64 -28.59 8.76 3.67
N ASN A 65 -28.89 9.64 2.70
CA ASN A 65 -29.40 11.00 2.93
C ASN A 65 -30.86 10.98 3.46
N GLU A 66 -31.45 12.16 3.68
CA GLU A 66 -32.77 12.34 4.33
C GLU A 66 -33.92 11.64 3.61
N ASP A 67 -33.91 11.68 2.25
CA ASP A 67 -34.96 11.14 1.40
C ASP A 67 -34.67 9.73 0.83
N SER A 68 -33.54 9.13 1.26
CA SER A 68 -33.09 7.79 0.83
C SER A 68 -32.81 7.66 -0.67
N THR A 69 -32.41 8.74 -1.32
CA THR A 69 -32.08 8.75 -2.76
C THR A 69 -30.60 8.54 -3.04
N VAL A 70 -29.72 8.88 -2.10
CA VAL A 70 -28.27 8.68 -2.18
C VAL A 70 -27.84 7.69 -1.10
N TRP A 71 -27.16 6.62 -1.51
CA TRP A 71 -26.65 5.57 -0.60
C TRP A 71 -25.13 5.49 -0.69
N VAL A 72 -24.46 5.35 0.45
CA VAL A 72 -23.00 5.19 0.53
C VAL A 72 -22.62 3.93 1.28
N THR A 73 -21.56 3.28 0.79
CA THR A 73 -20.73 2.35 1.56
C THR A 73 -19.29 2.83 1.51
N PHE A 74 -18.65 2.92 2.67
CA PHE A 74 -17.38 3.62 2.88
C PHE A 74 -16.44 2.80 3.78
N ASN A 75 -15.20 2.65 3.35
CA ASN A 75 -14.11 2.09 4.13
C ASN A 75 -13.03 3.15 4.27
N GLY A 76 -12.89 3.73 5.45
CA GLY A 76 -11.89 4.77 5.66
C GLY A 76 -12.15 5.66 6.86
N GLU A 77 -11.61 6.88 6.78
CA GLU A 77 -11.73 7.96 7.75
C GLU A 77 -11.62 9.30 7.05
N ILE A 78 -12.57 10.20 7.27
CA ILE A 78 -12.58 11.58 6.74
C ILE A 78 -12.12 12.53 7.85
N TYR A 79 -10.88 12.92 7.85
CA TYR A 79 -10.27 13.71 8.95
C TYR A 79 -10.84 15.13 9.08
N ASN A 80 -11.33 15.72 8.01
CA ASN A 80 -11.95 17.05 8.02
C ASN A 80 -13.50 17.01 8.11
N PHE A 81 -14.09 15.87 8.54
CA PHE A 81 -15.55 15.69 8.57
C PHE A 81 -16.27 16.75 9.42
N GLN A 82 -15.67 17.20 10.52
CA GLN A 82 -16.29 18.20 11.41
C GLN A 82 -16.47 19.56 10.71
N SER A 83 -15.53 19.97 9.86
CA SER A 83 -15.66 21.21 9.08
C SER A 83 -16.64 21.07 7.92
N LEU A 84 -16.62 19.92 7.23
CA LEU A 84 -17.59 19.63 6.17
C LEU A 84 -19.01 19.55 6.73
N ARG A 85 -19.20 18.92 7.89
CA ARG A 85 -20.49 18.87 8.59
C ARG A 85 -21.04 20.26 8.87
N LYS A 86 -20.25 21.16 9.46
CA LYS A 86 -20.67 22.55 9.73
C LYS A 86 -21.09 23.30 8.47
N GLU A 87 -20.37 23.12 7.37
CA GLU A 87 -20.72 23.71 6.09
C GLU A 87 -22.05 23.17 5.55
N LEU A 88 -22.26 21.85 5.62
CA LEU A 88 -23.48 21.19 5.16
C LEU A 88 -24.70 21.53 6.05
N GLU A 89 -24.54 21.56 7.37
CA GLU A 89 -25.58 22.00 8.30
C GLU A 89 -26.01 23.47 8.02
N ALA A 90 -25.06 24.34 7.69
CA ALA A 90 -25.36 25.73 7.28
C ALA A 90 -26.13 25.82 5.95
N LYS A 91 -26.07 24.77 5.11
CA LYS A 91 -26.86 24.65 3.87
C LYS A 91 -28.20 23.95 4.05
N GLY A 92 -28.50 23.49 5.27
CA GLY A 92 -29.80 22.92 5.63
C GLY A 92 -29.82 21.39 5.74
N HIS A 93 -28.71 20.70 5.52
CA HIS A 93 -28.62 19.25 5.70
C HIS A 93 -28.78 18.85 7.17
N GLN A 94 -29.45 17.73 7.44
CA GLN A 94 -29.74 17.24 8.77
C GLN A 94 -29.02 15.92 9.05
N PHE A 95 -28.08 15.95 9.98
CA PHE A 95 -27.29 14.80 10.39
C PHE A 95 -27.98 14.00 11.48
N ARG A 96 -27.98 12.66 11.35
CA ARG A 96 -28.57 11.73 12.31
C ARG A 96 -27.53 11.03 13.19
N SER A 97 -26.29 10.92 12.69
CA SER A 97 -25.19 10.25 13.36
C SER A 97 -24.08 11.24 13.73
N HIS A 98 -23.10 10.77 14.46
CA HIS A 98 -21.85 11.50 14.71
C HIS A 98 -20.70 10.96 13.83
N SER A 99 -21.02 10.02 12.91
CA SER A 99 -20.04 9.39 12.02
C SER A 99 -19.50 10.39 10.99
N ASP A 100 -18.25 10.23 10.64
CA ASP A 100 -17.61 10.89 9.51
C ASP A 100 -18.19 10.44 8.16
N THR A 101 -18.82 9.24 8.10
CA THR A 101 -19.44 8.70 6.87
C THR A 101 -20.57 9.60 6.36
N GLU A 102 -21.36 10.20 7.24
CA GLU A 102 -22.58 10.93 6.85
C GLU A 102 -22.28 12.20 6.04
N VAL A 103 -21.09 12.81 6.21
CA VAL A 103 -20.69 13.96 5.37
C VAL A 103 -20.54 13.59 3.88
N ILE A 104 -20.37 12.29 3.57
CA ILE A 104 -20.23 11.84 2.19
C ILE A 104 -21.55 11.89 1.44
N VAL A 105 -22.65 11.41 2.04
CA VAL A 105 -23.97 11.42 1.39
C VAL A 105 -24.49 12.83 1.21
N HIS A 106 -24.44 13.67 2.23
CA HIS A 106 -24.85 15.07 2.17
C HIS A 106 -23.95 15.90 1.26
N GLY A 107 -22.63 15.62 1.30
CA GLY A 107 -21.68 16.27 0.40
C GLY A 107 -21.86 15.88 -1.06
N PHE A 108 -22.23 14.63 -1.35
CA PHE A 108 -22.55 14.21 -2.70
C PHE A 108 -23.85 14.87 -3.21
N GLU A 109 -24.85 14.99 -2.36
CA GLU A 109 -26.09 15.69 -2.69
C GLU A 109 -25.85 17.16 -3.03
N GLU A 110 -25.03 17.86 -2.25
CA GLU A 110 -24.73 19.29 -2.42
C GLU A 110 -23.73 19.58 -3.55
N TRP A 111 -22.66 18.78 -3.69
CA TRP A 111 -21.54 19.07 -4.61
C TRP A 111 -21.35 18.03 -5.70
N GLY A 112 -22.19 17.00 -5.75
CA GLY A 112 -22.01 15.89 -6.69
C GLY A 112 -20.63 15.24 -6.52
N GLU A 113 -20.00 14.92 -7.63
CA GLU A 113 -18.66 14.32 -7.66
C GLU A 113 -17.56 15.18 -7.02
N GLY A 114 -17.79 16.49 -6.95
CA GLY A 114 -16.86 17.45 -6.31
C GLY A 114 -16.61 17.16 -4.83
N VAL A 115 -17.48 16.40 -4.16
CA VAL A 115 -17.27 15.96 -2.78
C VAL A 115 -15.95 15.23 -2.60
N VAL A 116 -15.53 14.40 -3.57
CA VAL A 116 -14.31 13.61 -3.50
C VAL A 116 -13.07 14.48 -3.30
N GLY A 117 -13.00 15.62 -4.01
CA GLY A 117 -11.89 16.56 -3.89
C GLY A 117 -11.86 17.34 -2.56
N ARG A 118 -13.02 17.51 -1.91
CA ARG A 118 -13.18 18.26 -0.65
C ARG A 118 -12.79 17.44 0.60
N MET A 119 -12.86 16.12 0.51
CA MET A 119 -12.52 15.23 1.61
C MET A 119 -11.01 15.16 1.82
N ASP A 120 -10.56 15.36 3.07
CA ASP A 120 -9.21 15.03 3.54
C ASP A 120 -9.30 13.76 4.38
N GLY A 121 -8.72 12.66 3.87
CA GLY A 121 -8.90 11.36 4.51
C GLY A 121 -8.18 10.22 3.81
N MET A 122 -8.42 9.03 4.32
CA MET A 122 -8.08 7.76 3.71
C MET A 122 -9.37 7.02 3.41
N PHE A 123 -9.62 6.62 2.17
CA PHE A 123 -10.92 6.06 1.82
C PHE A 123 -10.98 5.23 0.54
N ALA A 124 -11.91 4.27 0.58
CA ALA A 124 -12.54 3.68 -0.58
C ALA A 124 -14.05 3.84 -0.43
N ILE A 125 -14.73 4.33 -1.46
CA ILE A 125 -16.15 4.72 -1.40
C ILE A 125 -16.90 4.15 -2.59
N GLY A 126 -18.13 3.67 -2.32
CA GLY A 126 -19.15 3.41 -3.33
C GLY A 126 -20.39 4.23 -3.01
N ILE A 127 -20.82 5.11 -3.94
CA ILE A 127 -22.04 5.92 -3.84
C ILE A 127 -23.00 5.48 -4.93
N TRP A 128 -24.24 5.22 -4.58
CA TRP A 128 -25.32 4.93 -5.49
C TRP A 128 -26.39 6.03 -5.42
N ASP A 129 -26.63 6.70 -6.54
CA ASP A 129 -27.73 7.68 -6.73
C ASP A 129 -28.90 6.96 -7.41
N THR A 130 -29.98 6.76 -6.65
CA THR A 130 -31.19 6.06 -7.15
C THR A 130 -31.98 6.87 -8.16
N ARG A 131 -31.87 8.21 -8.15
CA ARG A 131 -32.57 9.11 -9.07
C ARG A 131 -31.95 9.11 -10.46
N ARG A 132 -30.61 8.98 -10.51
CA ARG A 132 -29.83 9.06 -11.75
C ARG A 132 -29.42 7.69 -12.27
N ASP A 133 -29.67 6.60 -11.52
CA ASP A 133 -29.11 5.28 -11.81
C ASP A 133 -27.57 5.35 -12.00
N THR A 134 -26.87 6.02 -11.10
CA THR A 134 -25.42 6.30 -11.21
C THR A 134 -24.66 5.71 -10.04
N LEU A 135 -23.58 4.96 -10.34
CA LEU A 135 -22.61 4.46 -9.36
C LEU A 135 -21.32 5.28 -9.46
N LEU A 136 -20.91 5.89 -8.34
CA LEU A 136 -19.59 6.50 -8.20
C LEU A 136 -18.72 5.65 -7.29
N LEU A 137 -17.53 5.29 -7.77
CA LEU A 137 -16.46 4.66 -6.99
C LEU A 137 -15.31 5.64 -6.82
N ALA A 138 -14.72 5.76 -5.63
CA ALA A 138 -13.59 6.66 -5.39
C ALA A 138 -12.56 6.06 -4.43
N THR A 139 -11.29 6.42 -4.64
CA THR A 139 -10.16 6.10 -3.75
C THR A 139 -9.48 7.38 -3.26
N ASP A 140 -8.86 7.32 -2.09
CA ASP A 140 -8.12 8.44 -1.52
C ASP A 140 -6.86 8.82 -2.34
N ARG A 141 -6.26 9.96 -2.00
CA ARG A 141 -5.13 10.56 -2.73
C ARG A 141 -3.92 9.64 -2.86
N PHE A 142 -3.69 8.77 -1.88
CA PHE A 142 -2.52 7.88 -1.83
C PHE A 142 -2.87 6.41 -2.09
N GLY A 143 -4.16 6.07 -2.23
CA GLY A 143 -4.64 4.69 -2.36
C GLY A 143 -4.44 3.89 -1.08
N LYS A 144 -4.63 4.53 0.08
CA LYS A 144 -4.49 3.89 1.37
C LYS A 144 -5.54 2.82 1.61
N LYS A 145 -6.73 2.98 0.98
CA LYS A 145 -7.81 2.00 0.97
C LYS A 145 -7.99 1.45 -0.44
N PRO A 146 -7.74 0.13 -0.63
CA PRO A 146 -7.89 -0.49 -1.94
C PRO A 146 -9.36 -0.57 -2.35
N LEU A 147 -9.60 -0.44 -3.66
CA LEU A 147 -10.91 -0.64 -4.28
C LEU A 147 -10.75 -1.40 -5.58
N TYR A 148 -11.35 -2.57 -5.62
CA TYR A 148 -11.43 -3.44 -6.78
C TYR A 148 -12.81 -3.34 -7.42
N TYR A 149 -12.87 -3.45 -8.75
CA TYR A 149 -14.13 -3.49 -9.46
C TYR A 149 -14.06 -4.42 -10.68
N SER A 150 -15.20 -4.93 -11.10
CA SER A 150 -15.36 -5.65 -12.37
C SER A 150 -16.55 -5.09 -13.12
N GLN A 151 -16.46 -5.07 -14.45
CA GLN A 151 -17.54 -4.74 -15.35
C GLN A 151 -17.69 -5.89 -16.35
N HIS A 152 -18.84 -6.56 -16.30
CA HIS A 152 -19.17 -7.62 -17.25
C HIS A 152 -20.58 -7.39 -17.82
N GLY A 153 -20.63 -7.08 -19.11
CA GLY A 153 -21.88 -6.64 -19.75
C GLY A 153 -22.47 -5.42 -19.03
N ALA A 154 -23.72 -5.53 -18.61
CA ALA A 154 -24.45 -4.50 -17.85
C ALA A 154 -24.24 -4.58 -16.32
N THR A 155 -23.39 -5.46 -15.83
CA THR A 155 -23.17 -5.66 -14.39
C THR A 155 -21.85 -5.03 -13.97
N VAL A 156 -21.88 -4.19 -12.92
CA VAL A 156 -20.71 -3.68 -12.21
C VAL A 156 -20.71 -4.22 -10.79
N ARG A 157 -19.58 -4.78 -10.36
CA ARG A 157 -19.33 -5.18 -8.97
C ARG A 157 -18.12 -4.43 -8.45
N PHE A 158 -18.11 -4.13 -7.14
CA PHE A 158 -16.93 -3.57 -6.49
C PHE A 158 -16.74 -4.12 -5.09
N ALA A 159 -15.52 -4.13 -4.59
CA ALA A 159 -15.18 -4.59 -3.24
C ALA A 159 -13.84 -4.03 -2.76
N SER A 160 -13.62 -4.07 -1.44
CA SER A 160 -12.33 -3.71 -0.83
C SER A 160 -11.23 -4.73 -1.08
N ASP A 161 -11.54 -5.94 -1.54
CA ASP A 161 -10.61 -7.06 -1.67
C ASP A 161 -10.95 -7.91 -2.90
N SER A 162 -9.94 -8.39 -3.62
CA SER A 162 -10.10 -9.28 -4.79
C SER A 162 -10.78 -10.61 -4.44
N LYS A 163 -10.63 -11.08 -3.20
CA LYS A 163 -11.30 -12.31 -2.70
C LYS A 163 -12.83 -12.27 -2.82
N ALA A 164 -13.41 -11.07 -2.78
CA ALA A 164 -14.86 -10.92 -2.95
C ALA A 164 -15.35 -11.44 -4.31
N PHE A 165 -14.57 -11.21 -5.37
CA PHE A 165 -14.89 -11.72 -6.71
C PHE A 165 -14.61 -13.22 -6.83
N TRP A 166 -13.53 -13.69 -6.21
CA TRP A 166 -13.16 -15.10 -6.18
C TRP A 166 -14.17 -15.97 -5.42
N SER A 167 -14.82 -15.41 -4.40
CA SER A 167 -15.79 -16.12 -3.55
C SER A 167 -17.12 -16.43 -4.24
N LEU A 168 -17.40 -15.78 -5.36
CA LEU A 168 -18.67 -15.98 -6.08
C LEU A 168 -18.77 -17.38 -6.68
N PRO A 169 -19.90 -18.08 -6.51
CA PRO A 169 -20.14 -19.34 -7.18
C PRO A 169 -20.07 -19.20 -8.70
N GLY A 170 -19.25 -20.03 -9.35
CA GLY A 170 -19.09 -19.99 -10.81
C GLY A 170 -18.31 -18.80 -11.34
N ALA A 171 -17.56 -18.07 -10.49
CA ALA A 171 -16.66 -17.02 -10.93
C ALA A 171 -15.63 -17.58 -11.91
N ALA A 172 -15.71 -17.17 -13.18
CA ALA A 172 -14.76 -17.54 -14.23
C ALA A 172 -13.60 -16.52 -14.26
N LEU A 173 -12.78 -16.53 -13.22
CA LEU A 173 -11.61 -15.66 -13.13
C LEU A 173 -10.42 -16.33 -13.81
N THR A 174 -9.75 -15.61 -14.71
CA THR A 174 -8.55 -16.07 -15.41
C THR A 174 -7.33 -15.33 -14.90
N VAL A 175 -6.20 -16.07 -14.77
CA VAL A 175 -4.96 -15.49 -14.24
C VAL A 175 -4.33 -14.54 -15.25
N ASN A 176 -3.96 -13.36 -14.79
CA ASN A 176 -3.29 -12.34 -15.57
C ASN A 176 -1.76 -12.55 -15.52
N HIS A 177 -1.19 -13.06 -16.62
CA HIS A 177 0.26 -13.31 -16.71
C HIS A 177 1.09 -12.03 -16.62
N ALA A 178 0.61 -10.90 -17.12
CA ALA A 178 1.28 -9.62 -16.98
C ALA A 178 1.40 -9.19 -15.48
N ALA A 179 0.38 -9.48 -14.68
CA ALA A 179 0.42 -9.26 -13.24
C ALA A 179 1.47 -10.14 -12.55
N ILE A 180 1.67 -11.38 -13.02
CA ILE A 180 2.73 -12.26 -12.51
C ILE A 180 4.12 -11.69 -12.86
N ASP A 181 4.33 -11.17 -14.07
CA ASP A 181 5.59 -10.53 -14.46
C ASP A 181 5.87 -9.27 -13.62
N CYS A 182 4.84 -8.44 -13.38
CA CYS A 182 4.93 -7.31 -12.45
C CYS A 182 5.29 -7.76 -11.02
N TYR A 183 4.63 -8.79 -10.53
CA TYR A 183 4.89 -9.34 -9.19
C TYR A 183 6.33 -9.84 -9.04
N LEU A 184 6.87 -10.59 -10.00
CA LEU A 184 8.24 -11.08 -9.95
C LEU A 184 9.28 -9.94 -10.07
N HIS A 185 8.89 -8.80 -10.61
CA HIS A 185 9.72 -7.61 -10.67
C HIS A 185 9.65 -6.76 -9.40
N HIS A 186 8.43 -6.49 -8.91
CA HIS A 186 8.15 -5.53 -7.84
C HIS A 186 7.90 -6.16 -6.46
N LEU A 187 7.75 -7.49 -6.35
CA LEU A 187 7.26 -8.25 -5.19
C LEU A 187 5.77 -8.02 -4.87
N ALA A 188 5.08 -7.26 -5.67
CA ALA A 188 3.64 -6.99 -5.54
C ALA A 188 3.00 -6.82 -6.93
N VAL A 189 1.70 -7.02 -7.03
CA VAL A 189 0.91 -6.72 -8.24
C VAL A 189 0.61 -5.23 -8.27
N THR A 190 1.05 -4.55 -9.34
CA THR A 190 0.91 -3.09 -9.49
C THR A 190 -0.53 -2.66 -9.81
N THR A 191 -0.90 -1.39 -9.55
CA THR A 191 -2.29 -0.88 -9.69
C THR A 191 -2.84 -0.86 -11.11
N ASP A 192 -2.00 -0.92 -12.13
CA ASP A 192 -2.40 -1.06 -13.53
C ASP A 192 -2.86 -2.49 -13.89
N HIS A 193 -2.67 -3.43 -12.96
CA HIS A 193 -3.09 -4.82 -13.08
C HIS A 193 -3.76 -5.30 -11.81
N THR A 194 -4.54 -6.37 -11.93
CA THR A 194 -4.86 -7.31 -10.84
C THR A 194 -4.39 -8.69 -11.25
N ILE A 195 -4.35 -9.60 -10.31
CA ILE A 195 -3.99 -10.99 -10.61
C ILE A 195 -5.03 -11.70 -11.51
N TYR A 196 -6.22 -11.11 -11.69
CA TYR A 196 -7.29 -11.62 -12.55
C TYR A 196 -7.58 -10.64 -13.69
N ASN A 197 -7.78 -11.17 -14.91
CA ASN A 197 -8.08 -10.35 -16.08
C ASN A 197 -9.45 -9.64 -15.99
N GLU A 198 -10.42 -10.21 -15.26
CA GLU A 198 -11.81 -9.74 -15.15
C GLU A 198 -12.00 -8.69 -14.05
N VAL A 199 -10.97 -8.44 -13.23
CA VAL A 199 -11.01 -7.51 -12.09
C VAL A 199 -10.01 -6.38 -12.33
N SER A 200 -10.36 -5.17 -11.96
CA SER A 200 -9.50 -3.98 -12.04
C SER A 200 -9.34 -3.35 -10.65
N LYS A 201 -8.25 -2.64 -10.44
CA LYS A 201 -8.06 -1.73 -9.29
C LYS A 201 -8.43 -0.32 -9.71
N LEU A 202 -9.11 0.42 -8.85
CA LEU A 202 -9.24 1.87 -9.03
C LEU A 202 -7.95 2.54 -8.52
N PRO A 203 -7.24 3.29 -9.38
CA PRO A 203 -5.97 3.90 -8.98
C PRO A 203 -6.12 4.95 -7.87
N PRO A 204 -5.05 5.25 -7.09
CA PRO A 204 -5.02 6.36 -6.15
C PRO A 204 -5.44 7.69 -6.81
N SER A 205 -6.11 8.56 -6.07
CA SER A 205 -6.56 9.88 -6.54
C SER A 205 -7.58 9.83 -7.67
N HIS A 206 -8.26 8.72 -7.87
CA HIS A 206 -9.27 8.60 -8.95
C HIS A 206 -10.66 8.37 -8.39
N PHE A 207 -11.63 8.83 -9.13
CA PHE A 207 -13.00 8.35 -9.07
C PHE A 207 -13.45 7.85 -10.42
N LYS A 208 -14.39 6.92 -10.42
CA LYS A 208 -14.99 6.34 -11.62
C LYS A 208 -16.50 6.35 -11.49
N VAL A 209 -17.17 6.86 -12.52
CA VAL A 209 -18.62 6.95 -12.58
C VAL A 209 -19.12 5.97 -13.61
N PHE A 210 -20.11 5.18 -13.23
CA PHE A 210 -20.82 4.26 -14.10
C PHE A 210 -22.26 4.69 -14.23
N GLU A 211 -22.74 4.78 -15.45
CA GLU A 211 -24.08 5.23 -15.81
C GLU A 211 -24.69 4.24 -16.81
N ARG A 212 -26.02 4.17 -16.83
CA ARG A 212 -26.73 3.40 -17.84
C ARG A 212 -26.54 4.05 -19.21
N ASP A 213 -26.06 3.27 -20.17
CA ASP A 213 -26.04 3.70 -21.57
C ASP A 213 -27.45 3.57 -22.16
N PRO A 214 -27.94 4.54 -22.97
CA PRO A 214 -29.21 4.44 -23.66
C PRO A 214 -29.38 3.19 -24.52
N SER A 215 -28.29 2.60 -25.01
CA SER A 215 -28.27 1.34 -25.77
C SER A 215 -28.44 0.08 -24.89
N GLY A 216 -28.54 0.24 -23.55
CA GLY A 216 -28.70 -0.86 -22.59
C GLY A 216 -27.41 -1.37 -21.97
N GLY A 217 -26.27 -0.77 -22.33
CA GLY A 217 -24.95 -1.06 -21.76
C GLY A 217 -24.61 -0.21 -20.54
N VAL A 218 -23.30 -0.16 -20.22
CA VAL A 218 -22.73 0.69 -19.16
C VAL A 218 -21.72 1.64 -19.77
N ARG A 219 -21.95 2.94 -19.60
CA ARG A 219 -20.95 3.97 -19.88
C ARG A 219 -20.18 4.25 -18.62
N ALA A 220 -18.85 4.27 -18.72
CA ALA A 220 -17.97 4.56 -17.60
C ALA A 220 -17.02 5.70 -17.97
N ARG A 221 -16.74 6.58 -17.01
CA ARG A 221 -15.67 7.57 -17.10
C ARG A 221 -14.85 7.58 -15.83
N GLU A 222 -13.54 7.72 -15.97
CA GLU A 222 -12.57 7.76 -14.89
C GLU A 222 -11.93 9.14 -14.86
N VAL A 223 -11.79 9.71 -13.67
CA VAL A 223 -11.27 11.05 -13.46
C VAL A 223 -10.22 11.02 -12.36
N ARG A 224 -9.05 11.54 -12.66
CA ARG A 224 -8.03 11.82 -11.65
C ARG A 224 -8.34 13.18 -11.02
N TYR A 225 -8.69 13.21 -9.72
CA TYR A 225 -9.11 14.43 -9.04
C TYR A 225 -7.96 15.14 -8.29
N TRP A 226 -6.80 14.47 -8.12
CA TRP A 226 -5.66 15.03 -7.42
C TRP A 226 -4.33 14.45 -7.91
N GLN A 227 -3.27 15.23 -7.80
CA GLN A 227 -1.88 14.78 -7.91
C GLN A 227 -0.96 15.73 -7.13
N PRO A 228 0.16 15.24 -6.56
CA PRO A 228 1.13 16.09 -5.91
C PRO A 228 1.84 16.98 -6.94
N ASN A 229 2.06 18.25 -6.57
CA ASN A 229 2.74 19.20 -7.43
C ASN A 229 4.21 19.34 -7.02
N PHE A 230 5.11 18.81 -7.84
CA PHE A 230 6.56 18.90 -7.66
C PHE A 230 7.20 20.00 -8.51
N HIS A 231 6.44 20.70 -9.38
CA HIS A 231 6.95 21.75 -10.26
C HIS A 231 7.04 23.09 -9.54
N ASP A 232 6.05 23.45 -8.75
CA ASP A 232 5.97 24.73 -8.07
C ASP A 232 6.81 24.72 -6.80
N LYS A 233 8.05 25.18 -6.88
CA LYS A 233 8.96 25.26 -5.74
C LYS A 233 8.82 26.58 -5.01
N ILE A 234 8.79 26.52 -3.68
CA ILE A 234 8.81 27.68 -2.80
C ILE A 234 10.26 28.02 -2.42
N ASN A 235 10.57 29.30 -2.39
CA ASN A 235 11.86 29.79 -1.91
C ASN A 235 11.74 30.08 -0.41
N VAL A 236 12.26 29.19 0.41
CA VAL A 236 12.24 29.26 1.88
C VAL A 236 13.60 28.89 2.45
N THR A 237 13.96 29.52 3.55
CA THR A 237 15.14 29.13 4.33
C THR A 237 14.92 27.78 5.01
N GLU A 238 16.00 27.11 5.41
CA GLU A 238 15.93 25.87 6.20
C GLU A 238 15.11 26.06 7.48
N ALA A 239 15.31 27.18 8.18
CA ALA A 239 14.59 27.48 9.41
C ALA A 239 13.07 27.61 9.17
N GLU A 240 12.66 28.35 8.12
CA GLU A 240 11.24 28.47 7.76
C GLU A 240 10.63 27.12 7.32
N ALA A 241 11.38 26.31 6.58
CA ALA A 241 10.93 24.97 6.18
C ALA A 241 10.70 24.09 7.41
N LEU A 242 11.60 24.13 8.41
CA LEU A 242 11.46 23.38 9.65
C LEU A 242 10.21 23.78 10.44
N GLU A 243 9.96 25.10 10.59
CA GLU A 243 8.75 25.58 11.29
C GLU A 243 7.46 25.14 10.57
N ARG A 244 7.42 25.24 9.24
CA ARG A 244 6.26 24.82 8.45
C ARG A 244 6.02 23.30 8.52
N ILE A 245 7.08 22.49 8.46
CA ILE A 245 6.98 21.03 8.58
C ILE A 245 6.52 20.64 9.99
N ASP A 246 7.06 21.31 11.02
CA ASP A 246 6.67 21.07 12.42
C ASP A 246 5.18 21.32 12.63
N ALA A 247 4.69 22.48 12.20
CA ALA A 247 3.28 22.84 12.31
C ALA A 247 2.38 21.88 11.50
N ALA A 248 2.76 21.57 10.26
CA ALA A 248 1.98 20.68 9.38
C ALA A 248 1.93 19.25 9.93
N LEU A 249 3.05 18.69 10.40
CA LEU A 249 3.10 17.34 10.96
C LEU A 249 2.32 17.26 12.27
N LYS A 250 2.41 18.27 13.13
CA LYS A 250 1.65 18.34 14.38
C LYS A 250 0.14 18.36 14.11
N GLU A 251 -0.30 19.15 13.14
CA GLU A 251 -1.70 19.19 12.71
C GLU A 251 -2.14 17.86 12.09
N ALA A 252 -1.29 17.23 11.25
CA ALA A 252 -1.54 15.93 10.68
C ALA A 252 -1.73 14.84 11.75
N VAL A 253 -0.93 14.87 12.83
CA VAL A 253 -1.09 13.98 13.98
C VAL A 253 -2.39 14.29 14.70
N ARG A 254 -2.70 15.56 14.98
CA ARG A 254 -3.91 15.99 15.69
C ARG A 254 -5.19 15.49 14.98
N LYS A 255 -5.29 15.68 13.66
CA LYS A 255 -6.42 15.20 12.84
C LYS A 255 -6.60 13.68 12.99
N ARG A 256 -5.51 12.91 13.04
CA ARG A 256 -5.52 11.44 13.06
C ARG A 256 -5.68 10.84 14.46
N MET A 257 -5.68 11.67 15.49
CA MET A 257 -5.99 11.24 16.87
C MET A 257 -7.49 11.22 17.18
N ILE A 258 -8.37 11.67 16.29
CA ILE A 258 -9.83 11.64 16.48
C ILE A 258 -10.32 10.19 16.40
N ALA A 259 -10.80 9.65 17.51
CA ALA A 259 -11.39 8.31 17.61
C ALA A 259 -12.19 8.18 18.91
N ASP A 260 -13.28 7.42 18.89
CA ASP A 260 -14.10 7.07 20.05
C ASP A 260 -13.65 5.75 20.72
N VAL A 261 -12.54 5.20 20.26
CA VAL A 261 -11.92 3.92 20.71
C VAL A 261 -10.49 4.16 21.18
N PRO A 262 -9.89 3.24 21.96
CA PRO A 262 -8.50 3.35 22.37
C PRO A 262 -7.54 3.47 21.17
N LEU A 263 -6.61 4.43 21.28
CA LEU A 263 -5.65 4.77 20.24
C LEU A 263 -4.21 4.68 20.77
N GLY A 264 -3.28 4.25 19.92
CA GLY A 264 -1.84 4.15 20.21
C GLY A 264 -0.96 4.49 19.02
N ALA A 265 0.30 4.09 19.07
CA ALA A 265 1.24 4.27 17.97
C ALA A 265 2.25 3.10 17.87
N PHE A 266 2.68 2.78 16.66
CA PHE A 266 3.85 1.93 16.44
C PHE A 266 5.12 2.76 16.65
N LEU A 267 6.04 2.24 17.44
CA LEU A 267 7.31 2.89 17.79
C LEU A 267 8.49 1.98 17.43
N SER A 268 9.03 2.14 16.23
CA SER A 268 10.19 1.36 15.77
C SER A 268 11.55 1.91 16.22
N GLY A 269 11.56 3.04 16.95
CA GLY A 269 12.78 3.77 17.24
C GLY A 269 13.41 4.46 16.02
N GLY A 270 12.70 4.51 14.87
CA GLY A 270 13.07 5.29 13.70
C GLY A 270 12.61 6.74 13.81
N VAL A 271 13.19 7.65 13.03
CA VAL A 271 12.90 9.10 13.10
C VAL A 271 11.41 9.38 12.92
N ASP A 272 10.75 8.75 11.95
CA ASP A 272 9.36 9.06 11.61
C ASP A 272 8.40 8.62 12.71
N SER A 273 8.45 7.35 13.12
CA SER A 273 7.60 6.83 14.21
C SER A 273 7.84 7.57 15.52
N SER A 274 9.10 7.95 15.79
CA SER A 274 9.46 8.69 17.00
C SER A 274 8.95 10.13 16.97
N LEU A 275 8.97 10.82 15.82
CA LEU A 275 8.34 12.13 15.65
C LEU A 275 6.82 12.06 15.85
N VAL A 276 6.17 11.05 15.28
CA VAL A 276 4.72 10.85 15.51
C VAL A 276 4.41 10.69 16.99
N VAL A 277 5.15 9.83 17.71
CA VAL A 277 4.96 9.62 19.15
C VAL A 277 5.26 10.90 19.96
N ALA A 278 6.31 11.64 19.62
CA ALA A 278 6.64 12.90 20.25
C ALA A 278 5.51 13.93 20.13
N MET A 279 4.90 14.05 18.95
CA MET A 279 3.78 14.96 18.71
C MET A 279 2.49 14.48 19.38
N MET A 280 2.20 13.18 19.34
CA MET A 280 1.07 12.60 20.06
C MET A 280 1.16 12.89 21.56
N SER A 281 2.35 12.74 22.15
CA SER A 281 2.57 12.98 23.57
C SER A 281 2.39 14.45 23.97
N GLN A 282 2.65 15.40 23.05
CA GLN A 282 2.37 16.82 23.27
C GLN A 282 0.86 17.17 23.14
N LEU A 283 0.13 16.41 22.36
CA LEU A 283 -1.30 16.64 22.07
C LEU A 283 -2.22 15.87 23.02
N SER A 284 -1.71 14.86 23.70
CA SER A 284 -2.47 14.00 24.61
C SER A 284 -2.30 14.44 26.06
N SER A 285 -3.39 14.43 26.82
CA SER A 285 -3.37 14.61 28.28
C SER A 285 -3.08 13.32 29.07
N LYS A 286 -3.03 12.16 28.35
CA LYS A 286 -2.75 10.85 28.93
C LYS A 286 -1.49 10.25 28.28
N PRO A 287 -0.77 9.36 28.98
CA PRO A 287 0.33 8.62 28.37
C PRO A 287 -0.10 7.93 27.07
N VAL A 288 0.69 8.08 26.01
CA VAL A 288 0.42 7.44 24.73
C VAL A 288 0.78 5.97 24.82
N LYS A 289 -0.11 5.08 24.38
CA LYS A 289 0.18 3.66 24.22
C LYS A 289 1.08 3.43 23.01
N THR A 290 2.24 2.83 23.20
CA THR A 290 3.21 2.58 22.13
C THR A 290 3.59 1.12 22.05
N PHE A 291 3.82 0.63 20.81
CA PHE A 291 4.10 -0.77 20.53
C PHE A 291 5.36 -0.90 19.71
N SER A 292 6.29 -1.73 20.17
CA SER A 292 7.52 -2.09 19.46
C SER A 292 7.65 -3.58 19.34
N ILE A 293 8.27 -4.04 18.26
CA ILE A 293 8.67 -5.43 18.14
C ILE A 293 10.18 -5.55 18.00
N GLY A 294 10.72 -6.60 18.57
CA GLY A 294 12.09 -7.05 18.40
C GLY A 294 12.12 -8.53 18.10
N PHE A 295 13.27 -8.99 17.62
CA PHE A 295 13.56 -10.41 17.40
C PHE A 295 14.52 -10.87 18.48
N GLU A 296 14.59 -12.17 18.72
CA GLU A 296 15.58 -12.72 19.67
C GLU A 296 17.01 -12.51 19.17
N GLU A 297 17.20 -12.52 17.85
CA GLU A 297 18.48 -12.20 17.24
C GLU A 297 18.80 -10.70 17.41
N GLN A 298 19.80 -10.39 18.23
CA GLN A 298 20.20 -9.01 18.57
C GLN A 298 20.51 -8.16 17.34
N ASP A 299 21.02 -8.76 16.27
CA ASP A 299 21.34 -8.05 15.02
C ASP A 299 20.08 -7.47 14.33
N PHE A 300 18.89 -7.99 14.64
CA PHE A 300 17.60 -7.54 14.07
C PHE A 300 16.75 -6.75 15.06
N SER A 301 17.20 -6.55 16.31
CA SER A 301 16.45 -5.80 17.33
C SER A 301 16.82 -4.32 17.33
N GLU A 302 15.80 -3.47 17.35
CA GLU A 302 15.93 -2.01 17.47
C GLU A 302 15.27 -1.49 18.78
N LEU A 303 14.99 -2.37 19.72
CA LEU A 303 14.23 -2.07 20.94
C LEU A 303 14.90 -0.99 21.80
N GLU A 304 16.22 -0.92 21.87
CA GLU A 304 16.94 0.08 22.65
C GLU A 304 16.58 1.53 22.25
N TYR A 305 16.35 1.77 20.96
CA TYR A 305 15.99 3.10 20.45
C TYR A 305 14.52 3.43 20.72
N SER A 306 13.63 2.43 20.61
CA SER A 306 12.23 2.62 21.00
C SER A 306 12.09 2.86 22.49
N ASP A 307 12.88 2.21 23.32
CA ASP A 307 12.92 2.42 24.77
C ASP A 307 13.38 3.82 25.15
N ALA A 308 14.42 4.33 24.49
CA ALA A 308 14.90 5.69 24.71
C ALA A 308 13.81 6.74 24.43
N VAL A 309 13.02 6.56 23.37
CA VAL A 309 11.89 7.43 23.03
C VAL A 309 10.74 7.25 24.02
N ALA A 310 10.39 6.00 24.36
CA ALA A 310 9.33 5.68 25.31
C ALA A 310 9.61 6.27 26.70
N ALA A 311 10.85 6.16 27.17
CA ALA A 311 11.28 6.75 28.45
C ALA A 311 11.21 8.29 28.42
N ARG A 312 11.65 8.93 27.32
CA ARG A 312 11.62 10.39 27.17
C ARG A 312 10.21 10.96 27.24
N TYR A 313 9.24 10.26 26.61
CA TYR A 313 7.85 10.71 26.53
C TYR A 313 6.93 10.02 27.53
N GLN A 314 7.46 9.17 28.41
CA GLN A 314 6.73 8.44 29.45
C GLN A 314 5.49 7.72 28.88
N THR A 315 5.66 7.02 27.75
CA THR A 315 4.58 6.29 27.09
C THR A 315 4.25 5.00 27.84
N GLU A 316 3.01 4.52 27.69
CA GLU A 316 2.64 3.13 28.07
C GLU A 316 3.19 2.18 27.02
N HIS A 317 4.48 1.81 27.16
CA HIS A 317 5.21 1.09 26.14
C HIS A 317 5.11 -0.42 26.28
N GLN A 318 4.70 -1.10 25.20
CA GLN A 318 4.65 -2.56 25.08
C GLN A 318 5.73 -3.05 24.10
N GLN A 319 6.65 -3.84 24.60
CA GLN A 319 7.64 -4.54 23.78
C GLN A 319 7.19 -5.97 23.51
N ILE A 320 7.22 -6.36 22.24
CA ILE A 320 6.89 -7.70 21.81
C ILE A 320 8.15 -8.36 21.23
N ARG A 321 8.62 -9.43 21.85
CA ARG A 321 9.71 -10.24 21.28
C ARG A 321 9.10 -11.34 20.44
N LEU A 322 9.42 -11.35 19.16
CA LEU A 322 8.85 -12.26 18.18
C LEU A 322 9.74 -13.47 17.93
N GLN A 323 9.10 -14.63 17.90
CA GLN A 323 9.57 -15.84 17.26
C GLN A 323 8.55 -16.26 16.21
N PRO A 324 8.61 -15.67 14.99
CA PRO A 324 7.60 -15.96 13.99
C PRO A 324 7.69 -17.41 13.52
N ASP A 325 6.60 -18.15 13.65
CA ASP A 325 6.45 -19.44 12.99
C ASP A 325 6.04 -19.23 11.53
N VAL A 326 7.04 -19.16 10.65
CA VAL A 326 6.81 -18.88 9.23
C VAL A 326 6.04 -20.01 8.54
N LEU A 327 6.22 -21.25 8.98
CA LEU A 327 5.53 -22.42 8.41
C LEU A 327 4.03 -22.40 8.70
N GLU A 328 3.66 -21.84 9.84
CA GLU A 328 2.26 -21.71 10.26
C GLU A 328 1.58 -20.49 9.64
N ILE A 329 2.26 -19.33 9.66
CA ILE A 329 1.61 -18.07 9.31
C ILE A 329 1.54 -17.81 7.79
N LEU A 330 2.49 -18.34 6.99
CA LEU A 330 2.62 -17.98 5.59
C LEU A 330 1.38 -18.30 4.74
N PRO A 331 0.76 -19.50 4.79
CA PRO A 331 -0.46 -19.77 4.01
C PRO A 331 -1.61 -18.83 4.38
N SER A 332 -1.74 -18.52 5.65
CA SER A 332 -2.77 -17.61 6.16
C SER A 332 -2.57 -16.17 5.71
N LEU A 333 -1.32 -15.71 5.57
CA LEU A 333 -1.04 -14.39 4.98
C LEU A 333 -1.30 -14.40 3.47
N VAL A 334 -0.90 -15.45 2.75
CA VAL A 334 -1.21 -15.59 1.30
C VAL A 334 -2.72 -15.52 1.06
N TRP A 335 -3.53 -16.19 1.88
CA TRP A 335 -4.99 -16.07 1.84
C TRP A 335 -5.44 -14.63 2.06
N GLU A 336 -4.91 -13.96 3.08
CA GLU A 336 -5.37 -12.64 3.46
C GLU A 336 -5.07 -11.59 2.39
N TYR A 337 -3.90 -11.68 1.75
CA TYR A 337 -3.53 -10.75 0.67
C TYR A 337 -4.36 -10.95 -0.62
N GLY A 338 -4.89 -12.14 -0.88
CA GLY A 338 -5.73 -12.42 -2.06
C GLY A 338 -5.01 -12.36 -3.41
N GLU A 339 -3.93 -11.62 -3.50
CA GLU A 339 -3.03 -11.52 -4.65
C GLU A 339 -1.59 -11.91 -4.24
N PRO A 340 -0.71 -12.27 -5.18
CA PRO A 340 0.70 -12.50 -4.87
C PRO A 340 1.36 -11.24 -4.29
N PHE A 341 1.97 -11.39 -3.10
CA PHE A 341 2.60 -10.30 -2.36
C PHE A 341 3.81 -10.81 -1.58
N ALA A 342 5.03 -10.46 -1.94
CA ALA A 342 6.25 -11.04 -1.38
C ALA A 342 7.15 -10.05 -0.59
N ASP A 343 6.62 -8.91 -0.15
CA ASP A 343 7.34 -8.11 0.86
C ASP A 343 7.33 -8.86 2.19
N SER A 344 8.49 -9.38 2.59
CA SER A 344 8.64 -10.17 3.81
C SER A 344 8.27 -9.42 5.10
N SER A 345 8.32 -8.09 5.08
CA SER A 345 7.92 -7.26 6.22
C SER A 345 6.41 -7.31 6.52
N ALA A 346 5.60 -7.99 5.68
CA ALA A 346 4.22 -8.33 5.99
C ALA A 346 4.09 -9.16 7.28
N ILE A 347 5.04 -10.08 7.52
CA ILE A 347 5.05 -10.95 8.72
C ILE A 347 5.19 -10.12 10.01
N PRO A 348 6.27 -9.33 10.21
CA PRO A 348 6.40 -8.52 11.41
C PRO A 348 5.30 -7.46 11.54
N THR A 349 4.78 -6.90 10.43
CA THR A 349 3.63 -5.96 10.46
C THR A 349 2.38 -6.65 11.01
N TYR A 350 2.12 -7.88 10.62
CA TYR A 350 1.02 -8.68 11.18
C TYR A 350 1.18 -8.89 12.69
N TYR A 351 2.36 -9.32 13.13
CA TYR A 351 2.59 -9.64 14.54
C TYR A 351 2.51 -8.40 15.46
N VAL A 352 3.08 -7.26 15.03
CA VAL A 352 2.93 -6.01 15.83
C VAL A 352 1.48 -5.55 15.85
N SER A 353 0.75 -5.71 14.76
CA SER A 353 -0.67 -5.39 14.69
C SER A 353 -1.51 -6.30 15.59
N LYS A 354 -1.21 -7.61 15.62
CA LYS A 354 -1.87 -8.60 16.48
C LYS A 354 -1.70 -8.25 17.95
N ALA A 355 -0.48 -7.94 18.37
CA ALA A 355 -0.21 -7.58 19.74
C ALA A 355 -0.80 -6.21 20.13
N ALA A 356 -0.71 -5.20 19.26
CA ALA A 356 -1.31 -3.90 19.53
C ALA A 356 -2.84 -3.96 19.64
N LYS A 357 -3.50 -4.86 18.87
CA LYS A 357 -4.97 -5.04 18.92
C LYS A 357 -5.51 -5.43 20.27
N GLU A 358 -4.72 -6.04 21.11
CA GLU A 358 -5.12 -6.39 22.49
C GLU A 358 -5.37 -5.12 23.35
N PHE A 359 -4.79 -3.98 22.99
CA PHE A 359 -4.81 -2.75 23.75
C PHE A 359 -5.53 -1.59 23.05
N VAL A 360 -5.52 -1.57 21.72
CA VAL A 360 -6.04 -0.46 20.91
C VAL A 360 -6.75 -0.96 19.66
N THR A 361 -7.65 -0.13 19.13
CA THR A 361 -8.33 -0.39 17.85
C THR A 361 -7.74 0.45 16.72
N VAL A 362 -7.05 1.55 17.07
CA VAL A 362 -6.38 2.46 16.12
C VAL A 362 -4.92 2.65 16.55
N ALA A 363 -3.98 2.66 15.59
CA ALA A 363 -2.60 3.04 15.87
C ALA A 363 -2.06 3.97 14.78
N LEU A 364 -1.26 4.97 15.20
CA LEU A 364 -0.54 5.84 14.27
C LEU A 364 0.80 5.21 13.88
N THR A 365 1.21 5.45 12.63
CA THR A 365 2.47 4.92 12.06
C THR A 365 3.31 6.02 11.44
N GLY A 366 4.60 5.72 11.21
CA GLY A 366 5.54 6.61 10.51
C GLY A 366 5.54 6.48 9.00
N ASP A 367 4.61 5.70 8.40
CA ASP A 367 4.56 5.50 6.95
C ASP A 367 4.33 6.83 6.20
N GLY A 368 4.99 7.01 5.07
CA GLY A 368 4.96 8.25 4.29
C GLY A 368 6.19 9.16 4.52
N GLY A 369 6.89 9.01 5.64
CA GLY A 369 8.06 9.84 5.94
C GLY A 369 9.24 9.59 4.99
N ASP A 370 9.49 8.34 4.63
CA ASP A 370 10.52 7.97 3.66
C ASP A 370 10.15 8.46 2.25
N GLU A 371 8.90 8.36 1.86
CA GLU A 371 8.37 8.73 0.55
C GLU A 371 8.41 10.23 0.32
N LEU A 372 7.98 11.01 1.31
CA LEU A 372 7.95 12.46 1.20
C LEU A 372 9.34 13.12 1.28
N PHE A 373 10.22 12.56 2.10
CA PHE A 373 11.50 13.21 2.44
C PHE A 373 12.74 12.43 2.01
N GLY A 374 12.59 11.44 1.12
CA GLY A 374 13.72 10.76 0.49
C GLY A 374 14.51 9.86 1.43
N GLY A 375 13.83 9.01 2.20
CA GLY A 375 14.44 8.10 3.15
C GLY A 375 15.00 6.79 2.55
N TYR A 376 14.71 6.48 1.30
CA TYR A 376 15.20 5.28 0.62
C TYR A 376 16.53 5.53 -0.09
N ASP A 377 17.32 4.47 -0.25
CA ASP A 377 18.61 4.54 -0.92
C ASP A 377 18.55 5.07 -2.36
N ILE A 378 17.42 4.89 -3.03
CA ILE A 378 17.17 5.46 -4.36
C ILE A 378 17.25 6.99 -4.35
N ALA A 379 16.78 7.66 -3.29
CA ALA A 379 16.86 9.12 -3.18
C ALA A 379 18.32 9.59 -3.03
N ARG A 380 19.11 8.88 -2.23
CA ARG A 380 20.56 9.14 -2.10
C ARG A 380 21.28 8.85 -3.42
N ALA A 381 20.95 7.76 -4.09
CA ALA A 381 21.50 7.43 -5.39
C ALA A 381 21.16 8.51 -6.44
N SER A 382 19.93 9.03 -6.44
CA SER A 382 19.49 10.12 -7.33
C SER A 382 20.24 11.42 -7.05
N PHE A 383 20.48 11.76 -5.79
CA PHE A 383 21.27 12.92 -5.41
C PHE A 383 22.71 12.87 -5.98
N TYR A 384 23.37 11.70 -5.93
CA TYR A 384 24.69 11.53 -6.53
C TYR A 384 24.61 11.39 -8.06
N ALA A 385 23.56 10.79 -8.62
CA ALA A 385 23.35 10.67 -10.05
C ALA A 385 23.15 12.04 -10.73
N MET A 386 22.47 12.98 -10.11
CA MET A 386 22.37 14.37 -10.60
C MET A 386 23.73 15.04 -10.71
N ARG A 387 24.65 14.77 -9.76
CA ARG A 387 26.02 15.28 -9.81
C ARG A 387 26.86 14.55 -10.85
N TYR A 388 26.72 13.24 -10.97
CA TYR A 388 27.36 12.45 -12.01
C TYR A 388 26.95 12.97 -13.40
N ASP A 389 25.67 13.22 -13.62
CA ASP A 389 25.14 13.77 -14.87
C ASP A 389 25.68 15.17 -15.18
N ALA A 390 25.79 16.02 -14.16
CA ALA A 390 26.28 17.39 -14.28
C ALA A 390 27.81 17.50 -14.53
N PHE A 391 28.59 16.56 -13.99
CA PHE A 391 30.07 16.64 -14.02
C PHE A 391 30.73 15.65 -14.99
N MET A 392 29.98 14.66 -15.55
CA MET A 392 30.54 13.66 -16.46
C MET A 392 30.33 14.07 -17.92
N PRO A 393 31.39 14.45 -18.66
CA PRO A 393 31.28 14.81 -20.08
C PRO A 393 30.74 13.61 -20.90
N GLY A 394 29.88 13.88 -21.87
CA GLY A 394 29.20 12.84 -22.66
C GLY A 394 30.18 11.90 -23.39
N PHE A 395 31.32 12.38 -23.83
CA PHE A 395 32.36 11.57 -24.50
C PHE A 395 33.06 10.56 -23.56
N VAL A 396 33.07 10.80 -22.24
CA VAL A 396 33.56 9.85 -21.23
C VAL A 396 32.44 8.93 -20.75
N ARG A 397 31.24 9.48 -20.61
CA ARG A 397 30.07 8.79 -20.07
C ARG A 397 29.69 7.57 -20.91
N GLY A 398 29.56 7.71 -22.22
CA GLY A 398 29.14 6.63 -23.10
C GLY A 398 30.03 5.38 -22.97
N PRO A 399 31.33 5.47 -23.26
CA PRO A 399 32.25 4.35 -23.11
C PRO A 399 32.31 3.74 -21.70
N LEU A 400 32.22 4.59 -20.64
CA LEU A 400 32.20 4.12 -19.26
C LEU A 400 30.93 3.32 -18.96
N GLU A 401 29.77 3.80 -19.39
CA GLU A 401 28.49 3.11 -19.20
C GLU A 401 28.47 1.78 -19.97
N ASP A 402 28.93 1.74 -21.21
CA ASP A 402 29.03 0.52 -21.99
C ASP A 402 29.91 -0.53 -21.29
N TRP A 403 31.06 -0.09 -20.73
CA TRP A 403 31.92 -0.96 -19.94
C TRP A 403 31.24 -1.43 -18.65
N LEU A 404 30.54 -0.54 -17.92
CA LEU A 404 29.85 -0.87 -16.67
C LEU A 404 28.71 -1.87 -16.88
N PHE A 405 27.99 -1.75 -17.99
CA PHE A 405 26.80 -2.59 -18.28
C PHE A 405 27.15 -3.90 -19.01
N ALA A 406 28.35 -4.03 -19.57
CA ALA A 406 28.76 -5.23 -20.31
C ALA A 406 28.83 -6.49 -19.42
N ALA A 407 29.05 -6.37 -18.11
CA ALA A 407 29.19 -7.50 -17.20
C ALA A 407 28.69 -7.19 -15.79
N GLU A 408 28.59 -8.23 -14.95
CA GLU A 408 28.42 -8.03 -13.50
C GLU A 408 29.69 -7.39 -12.91
N ARG A 409 29.50 -6.50 -11.95
CA ARG A 409 30.58 -5.72 -11.33
C ARG A 409 30.50 -5.87 -9.80
N SER A 410 31.61 -5.60 -9.13
CA SER A 410 31.73 -5.57 -7.68
C SER A 410 32.46 -4.32 -7.20
N GLY A 411 32.42 -4.02 -5.92
CA GLY A 411 33.14 -2.91 -5.31
C GLY A 411 32.75 -1.54 -5.88
N LEU A 412 33.75 -0.72 -6.22
CA LEU A 412 33.57 0.64 -6.74
C LEU A 412 32.86 0.64 -8.11
N ALA A 413 33.18 -0.30 -8.99
CA ALA A 413 32.53 -0.42 -10.29
C ALA A 413 31.04 -0.73 -10.18
N GLN A 414 30.61 -1.50 -9.18
CA GLN A 414 29.19 -1.73 -8.89
C GLN A 414 28.50 -0.44 -8.42
N LYS A 415 29.15 0.36 -7.58
CA LYS A 415 28.61 1.66 -7.15
C LYS A 415 28.44 2.62 -8.32
N LEU A 416 29.45 2.70 -9.21
CA LEU A 416 29.36 3.51 -10.44
C LEU A 416 28.27 3.00 -11.39
N LYS A 417 28.11 1.69 -11.55
CA LYS A 417 27.03 1.09 -12.32
C LYS A 417 25.66 1.48 -11.75
N THR A 418 25.51 1.46 -10.43
CA THR A 418 24.26 1.88 -9.77
C THR A 418 23.98 3.37 -10.05
N LEU A 419 24.99 4.25 -9.93
CA LEU A 419 24.84 5.68 -10.26
C LEU A 419 24.45 5.89 -11.73
N ALA A 420 25.14 5.24 -12.64
CA ALA A 420 24.86 5.30 -14.09
C ALA A 420 23.44 4.77 -14.42
N THR A 421 23.00 3.70 -13.72
CA THR A 421 21.64 3.19 -13.84
C THR A 421 20.62 4.24 -13.46
N HIS A 422 20.78 4.88 -12.30
CA HIS A 422 19.85 5.91 -11.82
C HIS A 422 19.89 7.21 -12.61
N ALA A 423 21.05 7.55 -13.20
CA ALA A 423 21.22 8.71 -14.08
C ALA A 423 20.78 8.45 -15.53
N SER A 424 20.44 7.22 -15.88
CA SER A 424 20.04 6.87 -17.25
C SER A 424 18.77 7.60 -17.69
N PRO A 425 18.75 8.22 -18.88
CA PRO A 425 17.53 8.74 -19.48
C PRO A 425 16.56 7.64 -19.90
N ASP A 426 17.09 6.42 -20.13
CA ASP A 426 16.28 5.26 -20.52
C ASP A 426 15.50 4.72 -19.30
N PRO A 427 14.15 4.79 -19.32
CA PRO A 427 13.31 4.26 -18.26
C PRO A 427 13.53 2.77 -18.01
N ALA A 428 13.81 1.98 -19.04
CA ALA A 428 14.06 0.55 -18.91
C ALA A 428 15.32 0.26 -18.10
N ARG A 429 16.37 1.07 -18.26
CA ARG A 429 17.59 0.98 -17.42
C ARG A 429 17.33 1.49 -16.00
N ARG A 430 16.68 2.65 -15.87
CA ARG A 430 16.45 3.31 -14.57
C ARG A 430 15.54 2.50 -13.66
N HIS A 431 14.48 1.91 -14.20
CA HIS A 431 13.46 1.17 -13.48
C HIS A 431 13.53 -0.34 -13.67
N GLY A 432 14.43 -0.80 -14.51
CA GLY A 432 14.73 -2.23 -14.68
C GLY A 432 15.43 -2.87 -13.47
N TYR A 433 15.72 -2.08 -12.41
CA TYR A 433 16.19 -2.61 -11.13
C TYR A 433 15.03 -3.34 -10.45
N SER A 434 15.11 -4.66 -10.46
CA SER A 434 14.12 -5.52 -9.85
C SER A 434 14.47 -5.84 -8.40
N MET A 435 13.44 -5.98 -7.57
CA MET A 435 13.59 -6.42 -6.18
C MET A 435 13.80 -7.94 -6.05
N ALA A 436 13.31 -8.73 -7.00
CA ALA A 436 13.46 -10.20 -7.02
C ALA A 436 14.16 -10.70 -8.28
N PHE A 437 13.51 -10.60 -9.44
CA PHE A 437 14.02 -11.09 -10.71
C PHE A 437 14.26 -9.95 -11.70
N ASN A 438 15.50 -9.72 -12.10
CA ASN A 438 15.81 -8.84 -13.23
C ASN A 438 15.37 -9.48 -14.57
N GLN A 439 15.45 -8.73 -15.67
CA GLN A 439 14.98 -9.20 -16.96
C GLN A 439 15.60 -10.53 -17.37
N ARG A 440 16.93 -10.69 -17.34
CA ARG A 440 17.61 -11.95 -17.70
C ARG A 440 17.19 -13.12 -16.85
N GLN A 441 16.96 -12.90 -15.57
CA GLN A 441 16.53 -13.92 -14.62
C GLN A 441 15.08 -14.35 -14.85
N ARG A 442 14.19 -13.42 -15.24
CA ARG A 442 12.83 -13.74 -15.66
C ARG A 442 12.83 -14.52 -16.96
N GLU A 443 13.65 -14.10 -17.95
CA GLU A 443 13.82 -14.82 -19.21
C GLU A 443 14.32 -16.27 -19.03
N ALA A 444 15.20 -16.50 -18.05
CA ALA A 444 15.66 -17.85 -17.72
C ALA A 444 14.61 -18.68 -16.96
N LEU A 445 13.77 -18.04 -16.18
CA LEU A 445 12.70 -18.69 -15.39
C LEU A 445 11.51 -19.09 -16.27
N TYR A 446 11.14 -18.28 -17.26
CA TYR A 446 9.91 -18.46 -18.05
C TYR A 446 10.05 -19.58 -19.09
N THR A 447 8.96 -20.34 -19.28
CA THR A 447 8.81 -21.17 -20.47
C THR A 447 8.56 -20.30 -21.71
N ASP A 448 8.74 -20.87 -22.91
CA ASP A 448 8.48 -20.13 -24.14
C ASP A 448 7.00 -19.75 -24.28
N SER A 449 6.08 -20.62 -23.82
CA SER A 449 4.64 -20.37 -23.84
C SER A 449 4.25 -19.23 -22.91
N PHE A 450 4.80 -19.18 -21.69
CA PHE A 450 4.54 -18.08 -20.76
C PHE A 450 5.13 -16.77 -21.27
N ARG A 451 6.35 -16.79 -21.82
CA ARG A 451 6.97 -15.61 -22.43
C ARG A 451 6.14 -15.07 -23.60
N ALA A 452 5.65 -15.96 -24.47
CA ALA A 452 4.79 -15.58 -25.59
C ALA A 452 3.48 -14.92 -25.12
N SER A 453 2.89 -15.36 -24.01
CA SER A 453 1.66 -14.81 -23.47
C SER A 453 1.80 -13.37 -22.94
N LEU A 454 3.02 -12.92 -22.61
CA LEU A 454 3.29 -11.56 -22.16
C LEU A 454 3.28 -10.53 -23.31
N GLY A 455 3.51 -10.97 -24.55
CA GLY A 455 3.55 -10.07 -25.71
C GLY A 455 4.53 -8.90 -25.54
N ALA A 456 4.03 -7.68 -25.68
CA ALA A 456 4.81 -6.44 -25.52
C ALA A 456 4.84 -5.91 -24.07
N HIS A 457 4.30 -6.64 -23.10
CA HIS A 457 4.26 -6.23 -21.70
C HIS A 457 5.66 -5.91 -21.15
N ARG A 458 5.72 -4.91 -20.29
CA ARG A 458 6.91 -4.50 -19.54
C ARG A 458 6.50 -4.25 -18.08
N PRO A 459 7.15 -4.85 -17.06
CA PRO A 459 6.73 -4.67 -15.67
C PRO A 459 6.94 -3.24 -15.15
N TRP A 460 7.65 -2.40 -15.87
CA TRP A 460 7.82 -0.97 -15.55
C TRP A 460 6.83 -0.04 -16.27
N HIS A 461 5.81 -0.55 -16.98
CA HIS A 461 4.75 0.27 -17.60
C HIS A 461 4.05 1.21 -16.60
N ILE A 462 3.95 0.81 -15.34
CA ILE A 462 3.41 1.70 -14.29
C ILE A 462 4.18 3.02 -14.20
N TYR A 463 5.46 3.03 -14.54
CA TYR A 463 6.25 4.26 -14.59
C TYR A 463 5.79 5.18 -15.72
N GLU A 464 5.45 4.61 -16.88
CA GLU A 464 5.00 5.34 -18.05
C GLU A 464 3.69 6.09 -17.79
N ARG A 465 2.80 5.52 -16.97
CA ARG A 465 1.55 6.19 -16.51
C ARG A 465 1.81 7.52 -15.82
N HIS A 466 2.94 7.66 -15.16
CA HIS A 466 3.33 8.85 -14.42
C HIS A 466 4.32 9.76 -15.17
N ALA A 467 4.80 9.32 -16.34
CA ALA A 467 5.87 10.01 -17.07
C ALA A 467 5.53 11.47 -17.36
N THR A 468 4.31 11.77 -17.81
CA THR A 468 3.87 13.15 -18.12
C THR A 468 3.97 14.08 -16.92
N ALA A 469 3.61 13.60 -15.71
CA ALA A 469 3.68 14.40 -14.49
C ALA A 469 5.13 14.60 -13.97
N MET A 470 6.08 13.87 -14.54
CA MET A 470 7.51 13.93 -14.18
C MET A 470 8.37 14.66 -15.20
N VAL A 471 7.80 15.10 -16.31
CA VAL A 471 8.50 15.91 -17.33
C VAL A 471 9.06 17.17 -16.65
N GLU A 472 10.29 17.57 -17.00
CA GLU A 472 11.00 18.74 -16.45
C GLU A 472 11.37 18.69 -14.97
N LEU A 473 10.94 17.67 -14.22
CA LEU A 473 11.43 17.49 -12.85
C LEU A 473 12.90 17.05 -12.85
N ASN A 474 13.65 17.51 -11.85
CA ASN A 474 14.98 16.94 -11.59
C ASN A 474 14.87 15.46 -11.17
N LEU A 475 15.96 14.72 -11.29
CA LEU A 475 15.98 13.28 -11.06
C LEU A 475 15.53 12.87 -9.65
N LEU A 476 15.84 13.66 -8.63
CA LEU A 476 15.44 13.37 -7.24
C LEU A 476 13.93 13.53 -7.09
N ASP A 477 13.33 14.61 -7.59
CA ASP A 477 11.88 14.82 -7.55
C ASP A 477 11.13 13.79 -8.41
N GLN A 478 11.66 13.38 -9.58
CA GLN A 478 11.10 12.28 -10.37
C GLN A 478 10.99 10.99 -9.56
N ASN A 479 12.06 10.63 -8.84
CA ASN A 479 12.07 9.42 -8.03
C ASN A 479 11.16 9.52 -6.79
N LEU A 480 11.10 10.69 -6.13
CA LEU A 480 10.17 10.92 -5.02
C LEU A 480 8.72 10.84 -5.49
N TYR A 481 8.39 11.46 -6.62
CA TYR A 481 7.06 11.36 -7.23
C TYR A 481 6.68 9.90 -7.53
N TYR A 482 7.59 9.14 -8.17
CA TYR A 482 7.35 7.73 -8.50
C TYR A 482 7.15 6.87 -7.25
N VAL A 483 8.01 7.04 -6.24
CA VAL A 483 7.88 6.29 -4.98
C VAL A 483 6.54 6.60 -4.30
N LEU A 484 6.15 7.87 -4.26
CA LEU A 484 4.90 8.31 -3.63
C LEU A 484 3.65 7.82 -4.37
N MET A 485 3.62 7.91 -5.71
CA MET A 485 2.40 7.67 -6.49
C MET A 485 2.28 6.25 -7.05
N ALA A 486 3.38 5.52 -7.16
CA ALA A 486 3.37 4.17 -7.70
C ALA A 486 3.77 3.12 -6.64
N ARG A 487 4.94 3.27 -6.01
CA ARG A 487 5.45 2.23 -5.12
C ARG A 487 4.71 2.19 -3.78
N LEU A 488 4.43 3.35 -3.20
CA LEU A 488 3.71 3.45 -1.93
C LEU A 488 2.36 2.72 -1.97
N SER A 489 1.54 2.98 -2.98
CA SER A 489 0.20 2.41 -3.11
C SER A 489 0.18 0.93 -3.48
N ASN A 490 1.22 0.41 -4.15
CA ASN A 490 1.25 -0.97 -4.62
C ASN A 490 1.93 -1.94 -3.65
N ASP A 491 2.82 -1.44 -2.81
CA ASP A 491 3.64 -2.25 -1.91
C ASP A 491 3.38 -1.86 -0.44
N TYR A 492 3.83 -0.68 -0.02
CA TYR A 492 3.87 -0.33 1.41
C TYR A 492 2.49 -0.18 2.05
N LEU A 493 1.54 0.47 1.39
CA LEU A 493 0.19 0.66 1.94
C LEU A 493 -0.63 -0.62 1.87
N VAL A 494 -0.47 -1.43 0.82
CA VAL A 494 -1.09 -2.76 0.73
C VAL A 494 -0.61 -3.64 1.88
N LYS A 495 0.71 -3.68 2.12
CA LYS A 495 1.29 -4.42 3.25
C LYS A 495 0.66 -4.02 4.58
N VAL A 496 0.65 -2.73 4.85
CA VAL A 496 0.19 -2.19 6.13
C VAL A 496 -1.30 -2.42 6.32
N ASP A 497 -2.12 -2.15 5.30
CA ASP A 497 -3.57 -2.32 5.35
C ASP A 497 -3.97 -3.78 5.55
N VAL A 498 -3.46 -4.70 4.71
CA VAL A 498 -3.85 -6.12 4.76
C VAL A 498 -3.38 -6.78 6.06
N ALA A 499 -2.11 -6.59 6.44
CA ALA A 499 -1.57 -7.23 7.65
C ALA A 499 -2.27 -6.76 8.92
N SER A 500 -2.60 -5.47 9.04
CA SER A 500 -3.28 -4.93 10.22
C SER A 500 -4.77 -5.29 10.23
N MET A 501 -5.41 -5.30 9.05
CA MET A 501 -6.83 -5.64 8.95
C MET A 501 -7.14 -7.12 9.14
N LYS A 502 -6.16 -8.00 8.97
CA LYS A 502 -6.28 -9.41 9.37
C LYS A 502 -6.67 -9.55 10.85
N VAL A 503 -6.32 -8.58 11.67
CA VAL A 503 -6.65 -8.54 13.11
C VAL A 503 -7.57 -7.37 13.49
N ALA A 504 -8.22 -6.74 12.53
CA ALA A 504 -9.12 -5.59 12.73
C ALA A 504 -8.45 -4.43 13.51
N LEU A 505 -7.19 -4.09 13.20
CA LEU A 505 -6.50 -2.91 13.71
C LEU A 505 -6.42 -1.84 12.61
N GLU A 506 -6.90 -0.63 12.88
CA GLU A 506 -6.77 0.49 11.95
C GLU A 506 -5.42 1.18 12.10
N LEU A 507 -4.69 1.35 10.99
CA LEU A 507 -3.45 2.12 10.96
C LEU A 507 -3.63 3.45 10.21
N ARG A 508 -3.14 4.54 10.84
CA ARG A 508 -3.18 5.91 10.32
C ARG A 508 -1.78 6.47 10.18
N SER A 509 -1.49 7.13 9.04
CA SER A 509 -0.15 7.64 8.70
C SER A 509 -0.18 9.17 8.62
N PRO A 510 0.29 9.89 9.67
CA PRO A 510 0.33 11.36 9.66
C PRO A 510 1.19 11.96 8.55
N PHE A 511 2.27 11.31 8.16
CA PHE A 511 3.10 11.78 7.05
C PHE A 511 2.36 11.79 5.70
N LEU A 512 1.31 10.98 5.53
CA LEU A 512 0.44 10.99 4.35
C LEU A 512 -0.74 11.98 4.51
N ASP A 513 -0.48 13.11 5.13
CA ASP A 513 -1.40 14.24 5.16
C ASP A 513 -1.27 15.06 3.86
N THR A 514 -2.40 15.55 3.34
CA THR A 514 -2.44 16.27 2.06
C THR A 514 -1.64 17.56 2.10
N ASP A 515 -1.75 18.33 3.19
CA ASP A 515 -1.05 19.62 3.34
C ASP A 515 0.45 19.40 3.54
N LEU A 516 0.83 18.38 4.33
CA LEU A 516 2.24 18.01 4.51
C LEU A 516 2.86 17.51 3.20
N CYS A 517 2.10 16.74 2.41
CA CYS A 517 2.55 16.30 1.09
C CYS A 517 2.74 17.49 0.14
N ALA A 518 1.80 18.42 0.09
CA ALA A 518 1.90 19.63 -0.73
C ALA A 518 3.11 20.48 -0.32
N LEU A 519 3.33 20.67 0.99
CA LEU A 519 4.50 21.35 1.50
C LEU A 519 5.79 20.62 1.09
N SER A 520 5.88 19.31 1.33
CA SER A 520 7.08 18.54 0.97
C SER A 520 7.36 18.60 -0.53
N SER A 521 6.34 18.47 -1.39
CA SER A 521 6.51 18.52 -2.85
C SER A 521 7.02 19.86 -3.32
N SER A 522 6.61 20.96 -2.68
CA SER A 522 7.03 22.33 -3.03
C SER A 522 8.43 22.72 -2.52
N LEU A 523 9.03 21.96 -1.60
CA LEU A 523 10.39 22.25 -1.11
C LEU A 523 11.46 21.91 -2.15
N ASP A 524 12.59 22.64 -2.09
CA ASP A 524 13.79 22.29 -2.83
C ASP A 524 14.23 20.85 -2.47
N PRO A 525 14.46 19.96 -3.44
CA PRO A 525 14.87 18.59 -3.20
C PRO A 525 16.16 18.47 -2.39
N LEU A 526 17.06 19.48 -2.46
CA LEU A 526 18.29 19.51 -1.65
C LEU A 526 18.05 19.75 -0.15
N LEU A 527 16.84 20.17 0.24
CA LEU A 527 16.39 20.21 1.63
C LEU A 527 15.89 18.84 2.12
N LYS A 528 15.59 17.93 1.21
CA LYS A 528 15.18 16.55 1.54
C LYS A 528 16.38 15.60 1.64
N VAL A 529 17.32 15.73 0.68
CA VAL A 529 18.58 14.97 0.66
C VAL A 529 19.74 15.94 0.50
N ARG A 530 20.52 16.15 1.56
CA ARG A 530 21.61 17.13 1.58
C ARG A 530 22.94 16.47 1.93
N GLY A 531 23.97 16.67 1.10
CA GLY A 531 25.28 16.05 1.31
C GLY A 531 25.26 14.52 1.36
N GLY A 532 24.25 13.87 0.76
CA GLY A 532 24.03 12.42 0.84
C GLY A 532 23.29 11.96 2.10
N VAL A 533 22.93 12.89 3.00
CA VAL A 533 22.08 12.60 4.17
C VAL A 533 20.62 12.56 3.74
N GLN A 534 20.00 11.42 3.89
CA GLN A 534 18.58 11.16 3.62
C GLN A 534 17.71 11.73 4.75
N LYS A 535 16.46 12.14 4.44
CA LYS A 535 15.54 12.77 5.40
C LYS A 535 16.16 13.95 6.13
N TYR A 536 16.85 14.82 5.39
CA TYR A 536 17.59 15.90 6.02
C TYR A 536 16.72 16.76 6.93
N LEU A 537 15.61 17.33 6.42
CA LEU A 537 14.68 18.15 7.23
C LEU A 537 14.01 17.38 8.37
N PRO A 538 13.44 16.18 8.17
CA PRO A 538 12.89 15.39 9.30
C PRO A 538 13.91 15.10 10.40
N LYS A 539 15.18 14.82 10.05
CA LYS A 539 16.25 14.65 11.04
C LYS A 539 16.57 15.94 11.78
N LYS A 540 16.64 17.07 11.05
CA LYS A 540 16.83 18.39 11.67
C LYS A 540 15.67 18.78 12.58
N LEU A 541 14.44 18.49 12.18
CA LEU A 541 13.27 18.66 13.04
C LEU A 541 13.36 17.76 14.28
N ALA A 542 13.76 16.52 14.09
CA ALA A 542 13.88 15.55 15.17
C ALA A 542 14.89 15.97 16.26
N GLU A 543 15.92 16.79 15.95
CA GLU A 543 16.84 17.33 16.95
C GLU A 543 16.16 18.12 18.06
N ARG A 544 14.95 18.65 17.81
CA ARG A 544 14.14 19.35 18.81
C ARG A 544 13.44 18.39 19.78
N TYR A 545 13.22 17.14 19.36
CA TYR A 545 12.33 16.19 20.02
C TYR A 545 13.03 14.96 20.55
N LEU A 546 14.06 14.47 19.86
CA LEU A 546 14.62 13.13 20.06
C LEU A 546 16.11 13.19 20.45
N PRO A 547 16.60 12.16 21.17
CA PRO A 547 18.01 11.99 21.40
C PRO A 547 18.82 11.81 20.10
N TRP A 548 20.05 12.28 20.11
CA TRP A 548 20.94 12.22 18.93
C TRP A 548 21.17 10.80 18.40
N GLU A 549 21.33 9.84 19.27
CA GLU A 549 21.55 8.43 18.97
C GLU A 549 20.35 7.78 18.24
N VAL A 550 19.11 8.24 18.48
CA VAL A 550 17.92 7.82 17.77
C VAL A 550 17.89 8.38 16.34
N ILE A 551 18.33 9.64 16.17
CA ILE A 551 18.20 10.36 14.90
C ILE A 551 19.26 9.90 13.88
N TYR A 552 20.52 9.74 14.32
CA TYR A 552 21.67 9.57 13.43
C TYR A 552 22.21 8.16 13.38
N ARG A 553 21.52 7.19 13.99
CA ARG A 553 21.86 5.78 13.86
C ARG A 553 21.78 5.28 12.42
N PRO A 554 22.53 4.25 12.06
CA PRO A 554 22.34 3.55 10.79
C PRO A 554 20.89 3.01 10.70
N LYS A 555 20.20 3.30 9.59
CA LYS A 555 18.87 2.76 9.36
C LYS A 555 18.95 1.24 9.20
N LYS A 556 18.25 0.50 10.05
CA LYS A 556 17.94 -0.90 9.83
C LYS A 556 16.52 -0.98 9.26
N GLY A 557 16.30 -1.84 8.29
CA GLY A 557 14.97 -2.12 7.78
C GLY A 557 14.23 -3.08 8.72
N PHE A 558 12.92 -3.14 8.60
CA PHE A 558 12.06 -4.12 9.28
C PHE A 558 12.25 -5.50 8.63
N SER A 559 13.48 -6.04 8.73
CA SER A 559 13.94 -7.22 8.01
C SER A 559 13.87 -8.47 8.87
N LEU A 560 13.46 -9.57 8.24
CA LEU A 560 13.45 -10.91 8.82
C LEU A 560 14.73 -11.66 8.45
N PRO A 561 15.13 -12.67 9.23
CA PRO A 561 16.23 -13.58 8.88
C PRO A 561 15.85 -14.54 7.74
N LEU A 562 15.22 -14.01 6.69
CA LEU A 562 14.64 -14.76 5.58
C LEU A 562 15.67 -15.64 4.86
N LYS A 563 16.90 -15.14 4.72
CA LYS A 563 18.01 -15.92 4.16
C LYS A 563 18.28 -17.20 4.96
N HIS A 564 18.20 -17.09 6.29
CA HIS A 564 18.40 -18.23 7.19
C HIS A 564 17.24 -19.21 7.08
N TRP A 565 16.00 -18.73 7.17
CA TRP A 565 14.82 -19.59 7.07
C TRP A 565 14.75 -20.39 5.76
N LEU A 566 15.10 -19.78 4.62
CA LEU A 566 15.13 -20.46 3.33
C LEU A 566 16.24 -21.51 3.19
N ARG A 567 17.23 -21.50 4.12
CA ARG A 567 18.29 -22.52 4.21
C ARG A 567 18.02 -23.58 5.27
N THR A 568 17.10 -23.33 6.18
CA THR A 568 16.75 -24.19 7.32
C THR A 568 15.30 -24.65 7.25
N ASP A 569 14.40 -23.98 7.94
CA ASP A 569 13.00 -24.39 8.14
C ASP A 569 12.20 -24.49 6.86
N LEU A 570 12.44 -23.56 5.91
CA LEU A 570 11.76 -23.53 4.62
C LEU A 570 12.47 -24.40 3.54
N ALA A 571 13.71 -24.83 3.72
CA ALA A 571 14.41 -25.61 2.70
C ALA A 571 13.64 -26.89 2.31
N PRO A 572 13.13 -27.71 3.23
CA PRO A 572 12.31 -28.88 2.88
C PRO A 572 11.04 -28.50 2.11
N VAL A 573 10.42 -27.36 2.47
CA VAL A 573 9.21 -26.87 1.80
C VAL A 573 9.51 -26.44 0.36
N LEU A 574 10.63 -25.74 0.13
CA LEU A 574 11.06 -25.36 -1.22
C LEU A 574 11.25 -26.59 -2.12
N HIS A 575 11.96 -27.61 -1.64
CA HIS A 575 12.18 -28.85 -2.40
C HIS A 575 10.89 -29.62 -2.66
N ARG A 576 9.95 -29.63 -1.74
CA ARG A 576 8.66 -30.33 -1.85
C ARG A 576 7.68 -29.62 -2.79
N LEU A 577 7.60 -28.30 -2.71
CA LEU A 577 6.53 -27.56 -3.36
C LEU A 577 6.88 -26.98 -4.73
N LEU A 578 8.13 -26.56 -4.97
CA LEU A 578 8.45 -25.76 -6.15
C LEU A 578 8.81 -26.56 -7.40
N PRO A 579 9.72 -27.58 -7.39
CA PRO A 579 10.20 -28.21 -8.62
C PRO A 579 9.14 -28.97 -9.42
N ASP A 580 8.17 -29.57 -8.72
CA ASP A 580 7.01 -30.28 -9.30
C ASP A 580 5.71 -29.62 -8.89
N GLY A 581 5.76 -28.33 -8.59
CA GLY A 581 4.65 -27.51 -8.18
C GLY A 581 3.73 -27.09 -9.31
N ASN A 582 2.70 -26.35 -8.94
CA ASN A 582 1.65 -25.92 -9.86
C ASN A 582 2.14 -24.93 -10.91
N LEU A 583 3.11 -24.08 -10.56
CA LEU A 583 3.68 -23.13 -11.50
C LEU A 583 4.41 -23.81 -12.66
N VAL A 584 5.06 -24.97 -12.37
CA VAL A 584 5.70 -25.80 -13.38
C VAL A 584 4.66 -26.62 -14.17
N LYS A 585 3.67 -27.21 -13.49
CA LYS A 585 2.58 -27.99 -14.14
C LYS A 585 1.70 -27.12 -15.04
N ALA A 586 1.47 -25.87 -14.66
CA ALA A 586 0.77 -24.89 -15.50
C ALA A 586 1.59 -24.43 -16.71
N GLY A 587 2.85 -24.85 -16.82
CA GLY A 587 3.72 -24.49 -17.93
C GLY A 587 4.22 -23.03 -17.87
N TRP A 588 4.24 -22.40 -16.68
CA TRP A 588 4.71 -21.03 -16.56
C TRP A 588 6.23 -20.94 -16.43
N PHE A 589 6.81 -21.81 -15.58
CA PHE A 589 8.21 -21.72 -15.21
C PHE A 589 8.99 -23.01 -15.50
N GLN A 590 10.27 -22.84 -15.78
CA GLN A 590 11.20 -23.91 -16.05
C GLN A 590 11.63 -24.62 -14.77
N LYS A 591 11.34 -25.93 -14.64
CA LYS A 591 11.73 -26.77 -13.49
C LYS A 591 13.23 -26.69 -13.22
N ALA A 592 14.06 -26.78 -14.27
CA ALA A 592 15.52 -26.79 -14.14
C ALA A 592 16.05 -25.49 -13.48
N GLU A 593 15.48 -24.34 -13.83
CA GLU A 593 15.89 -23.05 -13.23
C GLU A 593 15.48 -22.98 -11.75
N ILE A 594 14.26 -23.43 -11.42
CA ILE A 594 13.81 -23.48 -10.01
C ILE A 594 14.73 -24.39 -9.18
N GLN A 595 15.08 -25.58 -9.70
CA GLN A 595 15.99 -26.50 -9.03
C GLN A 595 17.39 -25.89 -8.82
N ARG A 596 17.91 -25.21 -9.85
CA ARG A 596 19.19 -24.49 -9.76
C ARG A 596 19.17 -23.44 -8.64
N LEU A 597 18.13 -22.59 -8.58
CA LEU A 597 17.98 -21.55 -7.57
C LEU A 597 17.95 -22.15 -6.15
N ILE A 598 17.20 -23.24 -5.94
CA ILE A 598 17.11 -23.91 -4.64
C ILE A 598 18.49 -24.49 -4.27
N THR A 599 19.14 -25.24 -5.15
CA THR A 599 20.41 -25.89 -4.87
C THR A 599 21.51 -24.88 -4.55
N GLU A 600 21.64 -23.83 -5.35
CA GLU A 600 22.64 -22.79 -5.13
C GLU A 600 22.42 -22.03 -3.81
N HIS A 601 21.16 -21.79 -3.45
CA HIS A 601 20.83 -21.06 -2.22
C HIS A 601 21.08 -21.91 -0.97
N THR A 602 20.60 -23.16 -0.97
CA THR A 602 20.71 -24.06 0.19
C THR A 602 22.14 -24.53 0.43
N SER A 603 22.94 -24.74 -0.63
CA SER A 603 24.37 -25.05 -0.53
C SER A 603 25.23 -23.81 -0.14
N GLY A 604 24.69 -22.61 -0.26
CA GLY A 604 25.44 -21.39 0.00
C GLY A 604 26.28 -20.87 -1.19
N ALA A 605 26.22 -21.55 -2.35
CA ALA A 605 26.96 -21.16 -3.57
C ALA A 605 26.54 -19.78 -4.11
N ALA A 606 25.24 -19.44 -4.00
CA ALA A 606 24.71 -18.13 -4.35
C ALA A 606 23.56 -17.73 -3.43
N GLN A 607 23.18 -16.43 -3.45
CA GLN A 607 22.07 -15.92 -2.65
C GLN A 607 20.86 -15.62 -3.56
N HIS A 608 19.76 -16.35 -3.34
CA HIS A 608 18.51 -16.23 -4.08
C HIS A 608 17.30 -15.93 -3.19
N THR A 609 17.52 -15.24 -2.07
CA THR A 609 16.53 -15.02 -1.01
C THR A 609 15.19 -14.51 -1.54
N HIS A 610 15.15 -13.33 -2.18
CA HIS A 610 13.89 -12.75 -2.66
C HIS A 610 13.26 -13.54 -3.81
N ARG A 611 14.09 -14.20 -4.63
CA ARG A 611 13.60 -15.05 -5.74
C ARG A 611 12.85 -16.28 -5.24
N LEU A 612 13.46 -17.03 -4.32
CA LEU A 612 12.83 -18.23 -3.74
C LEU A 612 11.61 -17.87 -2.88
N TRP A 613 11.68 -16.76 -2.16
CA TRP A 613 10.55 -16.27 -1.38
C TRP A 613 9.37 -15.89 -2.26
N SER A 614 9.58 -15.17 -3.36
CA SER A 614 8.51 -14.82 -4.29
C SER A 614 7.93 -16.04 -5.02
N LEU A 615 8.76 -17.02 -5.39
CA LEU A 615 8.27 -18.27 -5.98
C LEU A 615 7.43 -19.09 -4.99
N LEU A 616 7.85 -19.19 -3.72
CA LEU A 616 7.09 -19.88 -2.69
C LEU A 616 5.73 -19.22 -2.44
N TRP A 617 5.71 -17.89 -2.35
CA TRP A 617 4.46 -17.15 -2.18
C TRP A 617 3.51 -17.35 -3.37
N LEU A 618 4.02 -17.28 -4.61
CA LEU A 618 3.22 -17.48 -5.82
C LEU A 618 2.68 -18.91 -5.92
N GLU A 619 3.47 -19.92 -5.57
CA GLU A 619 3.04 -21.33 -5.55
C GLU A 619 1.91 -21.53 -4.52
N LEU A 620 2.03 -20.97 -3.32
CA LEU A 620 0.98 -21.05 -2.31
C LEU A 620 -0.27 -20.31 -2.75
N TRP A 621 -0.13 -19.12 -3.35
CA TRP A 621 -1.24 -18.38 -3.93
C TRP A 621 -1.97 -19.22 -5.00
N HIS A 622 -1.24 -19.85 -5.89
CA HIS A 622 -1.82 -20.70 -6.94
C HIS A 622 -2.58 -21.89 -6.34
N ARG A 623 -2.05 -22.54 -5.31
CA ARG A 623 -2.71 -23.64 -4.61
C ARG A 623 -4.02 -23.21 -3.94
N ILE A 624 -4.05 -22.02 -3.36
CA ILE A 624 -5.21 -21.50 -2.64
C ILE A 624 -6.27 -21.00 -3.63
N PHE A 625 -5.91 -20.18 -4.60
CA PHE A 625 -6.87 -19.41 -5.39
C PHE A 625 -7.15 -20.00 -6.78
N VAL A 626 -6.25 -20.75 -7.36
CA VAL A 626 -6.43 -21.34 -8.68
C VAL A 626 -6.84 -22.81 -8.57
N GLU A 627 -6.02 -23.65 -7.96
CA GLU A 627 -6.34 -25.07 -7.79
C GLU A 627 -7.34 -25.35 -6.65
N ARG A 628 -7.44 -24.47 -5.67
CA ARG A 628 -8.25 -24.66 -4.46
C ARG A 628 -7.89 -25.94 -3.69
N SER A 629 -6.62 -26.36 -3.77
CA SER A 629 -6.08 -27.52 -3.05
C SER A 629 -5.65 -27.18 -1.62
N MET A 630 -5.63 -25.90 -1.27
CA MET A 630 -5.37 -25.36 0.08
C MET A 630 -6.39 -24.27 0.42
N THR A 631 -6.68 -24.09 1.71
CA THR A 631 -7.64 -23.08 2.22
C THR A 631 -6.95 -21.87 2.85
N GLY A 632 -5.61 -21.89 2.95
CA GLY A 632 -4.83 -20.88 3.68
C GLY A 632 -4.89 -21.02 5.21
N ARG A 633 -5.44 -22.13 5.73
CA ARG A 633 -5.48 -22.44 7.17
C ARG A 633 -4.51 -23.56 7.57
N GLU A 634 -3.91 -24.21 6.58
CA GLU A 634 -2.99 -25.33 6.75
C GLU A 634 -1.61 -24.83 7.14
N SER A 635 -0.89 -25.61 7.95
CA SER A 635 0.54 -25.41 8.19
C SER A 635 1.38 -26.03 7.07
N LEU A 636 2.56 -25.46 6.80
CA LEU A 636 3.54 -26.01 5.87
C LEU A 636 4.42 -27.11 6.49
N ARG A 637 4.18 -27.49 7.73
CA ARG A 637 5.00 -28.49 8.46
C ARG A 637 4.89 -29.91 7.92
N GLY A 638 3.91 -30.23 7.10
CA GLY A 638 3.76 -31.53 6.47
C GLY A 638 2.34 -31.97 6.36
#